data_0f98ae48d88ad981c6a5ac16e15cc350
#
_entry.id   0f98ae48d88ad981c6a5ac16e15cc350
#
_cell.length_a   1.000
_cell.length_b   1.000
_cell.length_c   1.000
_cell.angle_alpha   90.00
_cell.angle_beta   90.00
_cell.angle_gamma   90.00
#
_symmetry.space_group_name_H-M   'P 1'
#
loop_
_entity.id
_entity.type
_entity.pdbx_description
1 polymer ?
#
loop_
_entity_poly.entity_id
_entity_poly.type
_entity_poly.pdbx_seq_one_letter_code
_entity_poly.pdbx_strand_id
1 'polypeptide(L)'
;KAHPKVFDLLYLITTKELKVLDAASWKNQQGQRGTGSPANYWTEVFTILIEEGYPISKDFVQQLYASLLNPWKKPHLDWHCRLLRLFNPSEEEVLAAQHTLFAVLGTGIASVIKFAMEQIATIAQHPAFDKDGFVSQLPLCFTVPKQPKTLLLGLDLLTQCFKAKPPTDLAYREQLAVLFTQPDVKVQEKVAELLTTYFNQEGLHEIIAPYRDYLKGKAQEFLQSLPSPNSSENSQIAYAARTLTPISYPLTPENLLFLLGDCIREKSAATIDVFFESLIQLQNEIPKGYAKQLKPYIQQLRKKNLGTEAPIETILLAFLYCFTENKDLVFNPKYTYGWEECRELKKKLSEEVFKEYYIFYSLLSPAKQLPYLFQKAKTTLKRLQQKSTLPLLSTPTHEPFYIEAEVLVDKLLQYEAQGENPDLDDLIVACNRLLFTEVSAAAKEKTRQLKGTYAPAIQYYLGITDRIQLTEELLPLWAQITRIKHPDRAFPEFETTSAKEILGVIKPYYIDYGWETYIDYKGEKSTRFDYREKSPDNHLYYNCNGGEVIDSKHFAYRLTLTPHYPDALLCTYIARWVTFNEADSIRNMTLPLEAILRYDLRVRHSGWLYIGACLLFEKRPSRDLAYEYICQAI
;
A
#
# COMPACT_ATOMS: atom_id res chain seq x y z
N LYS A 1 -36.09 15.09 51.30
CA LYS A 1 -36.15 13.67 50.81
C LYS A 1 -36.23 13.76 49.28
N ALA A 2 -35.25 13.19 48.58
CA ALA A 2 -35.28 13.11 47.12
C ALA A 2 -36.50 12.28 46.64
N HIS A 3 -37.18 12.78 45.64
CA HIS A 3 -38.30 12.07 45.04
C HIS A 3 -37.79 10.79 44.36
N PRO A 4 -38.47 9.61 44.53
CA PRO A 4 -38.02 8.34 43.95
C PRO A 4 -37.63 8.42 42.45
N LYS A 5 -38.34 9.20 41.67
CA LYS A 5 -38.07 9.43 40.25
C LYS A 5 -36.73 10.16 39.94
N VAL A 6 -36.06 10.72 40.95
CA VAL A 6 -34.74 11.34 40.74
C VAL A 6 -33.71 10.27 40.35
N PHE A 7 -33.78 9.07 40.90
CA PHE A 7 -32.89 7.99 40.51
C PHE A 7 -33.12 7.50 39.09
N ASP A 8 -34.39 7.45 38.63
CA ASP A 8 -34.70 7.12 37.24
C ASP A 8 -34.14 8.18 36.28
N LEU A 9 -34.20 9.47 36.66
CA LEU A 9 -33.63 10.57 35.88
C LEU A 9 -32.11 10.50 35.84
N LEU A 10 -31.46 10.23 36.98
CA LEU A 10 -30.01 10.09 37.05
C LEU A 10 -29.50 8.93 36.21
N TYR A 11 -30.24 7.80 36.23
CA TYR A 11 -29.97 6.67 35.36
C TYR A 11 -30.08 7.05 33.89
N LEU A 12 -31.12 7.77 33.47
CA LEU A 12 -31.30 8.26 32.10
C LEU A 12 -30.17 9.20 31.68
N ILE A 13 -29.71 10.07 32.57
CA ILE A 13 -28.60 11.02 32.29
C ILE A 13 -27.30 10.26 31.98
N THR A 14 -27.05 9.16 32.62
CA THR A 14 -25.84 8.35 32.42
C THR A 14 -25.95 7.36 31.27
N THR A 15 -27.17 7.03 30.79
CA THR A 15 -27.39 6.09 29.68
C THR A 15 -27.58 6.74 28.32
N LYS A 16 -27.66 8.08 28.26
CA LYS A 16 -27.85 8.83 27.00
C LYS A 16 -26.72 9.85 26.81
N GLU A 17 -26.28 10.01 25.55
CA GLU A 17 -25.39 11.11 25.20
C GLU A 17 -26.21 12.41 25.17
N LEU A 18 -26.15 13.16 26.27
CA LEU A 18 -26.87 14.42 26.37
C LEU A 18 -26.01 15.58 25.88
N LYS A 19 -26.58 16.42 25.02
CA LYS A 19 -25.90 17.68 24.54
C LYS A 19 -25.52 18.63 25.67
N VAL A 20 -26.18 18.50 26.80
CA VAL A 20 -25.91 19.28 28.04
C VAL A 20 -24.50 19.03 28.60
N LEU A 21 -23.87 17.91 28.27
CA LEU A 21 -22.52 17.54 28.69
C LEU A 21 -21.44 17.97 27.68
N ASP A 22 -21.81 18.42 26.48
CA ASP A 22 -20.90 19.10 25.58
C ASP A 22 -20.54 20.45 26.18
N ALA A 23 -19.28 20.67 26.48
CA ALA A 23 -18.70 21.89 27.04
C ALA A 23 -18.75 23.12 26.11
N ALA A 24 -19.80 23.24 25.30
CA ALA A 24 -20.05 24.37 24.45
C ALA A 24 -20.50 25.55 25.31
N SER A 25 -19.62 26.48 25.53
CA SER A 25 -19.85 27.90 25.95
C SER A 25 -21.27 28.20 26.43
N TRP A 26 -21.54 27.87 27.69
CA TRP A 26 -22.71 28.40 28.38
C TRP A 26 -22.55 29.90 28.58
N LYS A 27 -23.44 30.72 28.02
CA LYS A 27 -23.53 32.13 28.32
C LYS A 27 -24.65 32.29 29.34
N ASN A 28 -24.31 32.90 30.50
CA ASN A 28 -25.34 33.27 31.45
C ASN A 28 -26.27 34.33 30.82
N GLN A 29 -27.38 34.63 31.45
CA GLN A 29 -28.35 35.65 31.00
C GLN A 29 -27.74 37.05 30.79
N GLN A 30 -26.56 37.28 31.31
CA GLN A 30 -25.78 38.53 31.19
C GLN A 30 -24.70 38.47 30.12
N GLY A 31 -24.63 37.39 29.31
CA GLY A 31 -23.65 37.23 28.22
C GLY A 31 -22.22 36.88 28.65
N GLN A 32 -21.97 36.68 29.95
CA GLN A 32 -20.68 36.25 30.46
C GLN A 32 -20.48 34.74 30.28
N ARG A 33 -19.30 34.34 29.86
CA ARG A 33 -18.93 32.89 29.79
C ARG A 33 -18.75 32.39 31.22
N GLY A 34 -19.66 31.52 31.65
CA GLY A 34 -19.48 30.79 32.90
C GLY A 34 -18.28 29.82 32.83
N THR A 35 -17.49 29.78 33.90
CA THR A 35 -16.32 28.88 34.03
C THR A 35 -16.67 27.47 34.45
N GLY A 36 -17.96 27.14 34.68
CA GLY A 36 -18.44 25.82 35.08
C GLY A 36 -18.84 24.97 33.90
N SER A 37 -18.24 23.80 33.73
CA SER A 37 -18.71 22.76 32.82
C SER A 37 -20.01 22.15 33.35
N PRO A 38 -21.07 21.94 32.52
CA PRO A 38 -22.26 21.18 32.96
C PRO A 38 -21.93 19.81 33.56
N ALA A 39 -20.85 19.20 33.16
CA ALA A 39 -20.36 17.94 33.73
C ALA A 39 -19.94 18.08 35.22
N ASN A 40 -19.50 19.23 35.65
CA ASN A 40 -19.21 19.46 37.08
C ASN A 40 -20.48 19.58 37.92
N TYR A 41 -21.52 20.22 37.38
CA TYR A 41 -22.81 20.31 38.04
C TYR A 41 -23.43 18.95 38.39
N TRP A 42 -23.47 18.04 37.41
CA TRP A 42 -23.97 16.68 37.65
C TRP A 42 -23.06 15.89 38.60
N THR A 43 -21.77 16.09 38.56
CA THR A 43 -20.83 15.46 39.49
C THR A 43 -21.12 15.93 40.92
N GLU A 44 -21.41 17.23 41.14
CA GLU A 44 -21.81 17.76 42.42
C GLU A 44 -23.12 17.15 42.94
N VAL A 45 -24.12 16.98 42.06
CA VAL A 45 -25.37 16.28 42.43
C VAL A 45 -25.10 14.89 42.95
N PHE A 46 -24.28 14.10 42.23
CA PHE A 46 -23.90 12.76 42.67
C PHE A 46 -23.08 12.80 43.98
N THR A 47 -22.21 13.78 44.17
CA THR A 47 -21.44 13.95 45.43
C THR A 47 -22.39 14.18 46.60
N ILE A 48 -23.34 15.08 46.47
CA ILE A 48 -24.32 15.38 47.52
C ILE A 48 -25.15 14.14 47.85
N LEU A 49 -25.58 13.36 46.83
CA LEU A 49 -26.35 12.15 47.06
C LEU A 49 -25.56 11.07 47.84
N ILE A 50 -24.27 10.96 47.57
CA ILE A 50 -23.37 10.04 48.27
C ILE A 50 -23.20 10.49 49.72
N GLU A 51 -22.94 11.80 49.96
CA GLU A 51 -22.75 12.39 51.27
C GLU A 51 -24.02 12.26 52.13
N GLU A 52 -25.19 12.38 51.52
CA GLU A 52 -26.49 12.16 52.18
C GLU A 52 -26.86 10.67 52.39
N GLY A 53 -25.95 9.76 51.99
CA GLY A 53 -26.10 8.33 52.23
C GLY A 53 -27.10 7.61 51.31
N TYR A 54 -27.37 8.17 50.12
CA TYR A 54 -28.22 7.48 49.14
C TYR A 54 -27.50 6.26 48.57
N PRO A 55 -28.14 5.07 48.60
CA PRO A 55 -27.51 3.84 48.10
C PRO A 55 -27.37 3.88 46.56
N ILE A 56 -26.16 3.65 46.09
CA ILE A 56 -25.89 3.45 44.67
C ILE A 56 -25.94 1.94 44.40
N SER A 57 -26.81 1.53 43.47
CA SER A 57 -26.98 0.09 43.21
C SER A 57 -25.76 -0.47 42.43
N LYS A 58 -25.43 -1.72 42.66
CA LYS A 58 -24.40 -2.45 41.88
C LYS A 58 -24.71 -2.44 40.39
N ASP A 59 -25.98 -2.57 40.02
CA ASP A 59 -26.41 -2.51 38.60
C ASP A 59 -26.10 -1.17 37.95
N PHE A 60 -26.24 -0.07 38.69
CA PHE A 60 -25.89 1.27 38.17
C PHE A 60 -24.39 1.41 37.94
N VAL A 61 -23.56 0.88 38.82
CA VAL A 61 -22.10 0.85 38.65
C VAL A 61 -21.72 0.05 37.42
N GLN A 62 -22.31 -1.15 37.25
CA GLN A 62 -22.06 -1.97 36.04
C GLN A 62 -22.53 -1.29 34.76
N GLN A 63 -23.66 -0.58 34.81
CA GLN A 63 -24.13 0.22 33.68
C GLN A 63 -23.16 1.36 33.30
N LEU A 64 -22.54 2.00 34.30
CA LEU A 64 -21.52 3.03 34.03
C LEU A 64 -20.28 2.46 33.34
N TYR A 65 -19.81 1.27 33.77
CA TYR A 65 -18.72 0.58 33.07
C TYR A 65 -19.11 0.26 31.63
N ALA A 66 -20.29 -0.33 31.42
CA ALA A 66 -20.78 -0.65 30.07
C ALA A 66 -20.87 0.58 29.17
N SER A 67 -21.22 1.73 29.74
CA SER A 67 -21.33 3.00 29.02
C SER A 67 -20.00 3.51 28.47
N LEU A 68 -18.83 3.05 28.99
CA LEU A 68 -17.51 3.40 28.47
C LEU A 68 -17.26 2.83 27.06
N LEU A 69 -18.02 1.86 26.61
CA LEU A 69 -17.95 1.28 25.27
C LEU A 69 -18.84 1.99 24.25
N ASN A 70 -19.67 2.94 24.68
CA ASN A 70 -20.51 3.68 23.76
C ASN A 70 -19.67 4.62 22.86
N PRO A 71 -20.08 4.85 21.60
CA PRO A 71 -19.38 5.73 20.66
C PRO A 71 -19.63 7.21 20.98
N TRP A 72 -19.45 7.58 22.23
CA TRP A 72 -19.68 8.93 22.70
C TRP A 72 -18.42 9.78 22.61
N LYS A 73 -18.60 11.10 22.62
CA LYS A 73 -17.48 12.03 22.64
C LYS A 73 -16.66 11.92 23.91
N LYS A 74 -15.35 12.12 23.76
CA LYS A 74 -14.36 12.03 24.86
C LYS A 74 -14.79 12.75 26.17
N PRO A 75 -15.31 14.01 26.17
CA PRO A 75 -15.70 14.68 27.41
C PRO A 75 -16.80 13.93 28.19
N HIS A 76 -17.69 13.23 27.49
CA HIS A 76 -18.77 12.45 28.09
C HIS A 76 -18.22 11.18 28.73
N LEU A 77 -17.34 10.46 28.05
CA LEU A 77 -16.68 9.29 28.59
C LEU A 77 -15.75 9.64 29.78
N ASP A 78 -15.02 10.74 29.69
CA ASP A 78 -14.21 11.25 30.81
C ASP A 78 -15.08 11.58 32.04
N TRP A 79 -16.31 12.04 31.84
CA TRP A 79 -17.25 12.28 32.93
C TRP A 79 -17.69 10.96 33.59
N HIS A 80 -17.97 9.91 32.82
CA HIS A 80 -18.26 8.58 33.34
C HIS A 80 -17.09 8.01 34.15
N CYS A 81 -15.86 8.16 33.67
CA CYS A 81 -14.68 7.80 34.45
C CYS A 81 -14.58 8.56 35.77
N ARG A 82 -14.98 9.85 35.82
CA ARG A 82 -15.03 10.64 37.06
C ARG A 82 -16.11 10.14 38.02
N LEU A 83 -17.29 9.81 37.50
CA LEU A 83 -18.37 9.22 38.32
C LEU A 83 -17.96 7.89 38.95
N LEU A 84 -17.34 7.01 38.17
CA LEU A 84 -16.84 5.72 38.67
C LEU A 84 -15.77 5.93 39.74
N ARG A 85 -14.87 6.92 39.61
CA ARG A 85 -13.93 7.25 40.67
C ARG A 85 -14.62 7.81 41.92
N LEU A 86 -15.68 8.61 41.74
CA LEU A 86 -16.48 9.16 42.85
C LEU A 86 -17.21 8.06 43.61
N PHE A 87 -17.77 7.07 42.91
CA PHE A 87 -18.50 5.96 43.50
C PHE A 87 -17.58 4.94 44.19
N ASN A 88 -16.30 4.96 43.84
CA ASN A 88 -15.27 4.11 44.42
C ASN A 88 -15.71 2.64 44.48
N PRO A 89 -15.94 1.95 43.32
CA PRO A 89 -16.43 0.60 43.26
C PRO A 89 -15.57 -0.37 44.09
N SER A 90 -16.19 -1.34 44.71
CA SER A 90 -15.49 -2.42 45.42
C SER A 90 -14.71 -3.30 44.44
N GLU A 91 -13.73 -4.04 44.95
CA GLU A 91 -12.97 -5.01 44.15
C GLU A 91 -13.87 -6.01 43.42
N GLU A 92 -14.96 -6.48 44.08
CA GLU A 92 -15.93 -7.38 43.46
C GLU A 92 -16.69 -6.72 42.29
N GLU A 93 -17.04 -5.42 42.40
CA GLU A 93 -17.73 -4.70 41.34
C GLU A 93 -16.82 -4.43 40.16
N VAL A 94 -15.55 -4.11 40.41
CA VAL A 94 -14.52 -3.97 39.36
C VAL A 94 -14.27 -5.31 38.67
N LEU A 95 -14.18 -6.41 39.45
CA LEU A 95 -13.98 -7.75 38.90
C LEU A 95 -15.16 -8.19 38.04
N ALA A 96 -16.40 -7.89 38.47
CA ALA A 96 -17.59 -8.15 37.64
C ALA A 96 -17.56 -7.39 36.29
N ALA A 97 -16.88 -6.23 36.23
CA ALA A 97 -16.72 -5.42 35.01
C ALA A 97 -15.45 -5.74 34.22
N GLN A 98 -14.62 -6.72 34.60
CA GLN A 98 -13.29 -6.95 34.03
C GLN A 98 -13.29 -7.08 32.51
N HIS A 99 -14.22 -7.83 31.90
CA HIS A 99 -14.31 -8.01 30.47
C HIS A 99 -14.69 -6.71 29.73
N THR A 100 -15.53 -5.88 30.34
CA THR A 100 -15.84 -4.55 29.85
C THR A 100 -14.61 -3.66 29.87
N LEU A 101 -13.82 -3.69 30.95
CA LEU A 101 -12.58 -2.94 31.09
C LEU A 101 -11.53 -3.39 30.06
N PHE A 102 -11.45 -4.69 29.77
CA PHE A 102 -10.57 -5.21 28.70
C PHE A 102 -10.99 -4.67 27.31
N ALA A 103 -12.28 -4.69 27.00
CA ALA A 103 -12.80 -4.13 25.76
C ALA A 103 -12.55 -2.61 25.63
N VAL A 104 -12.56 -1.88 26.76
CA VAL A 104 -12.26 -0.44 26.80
C VAL A 104 -10.84 -0.12 26.32
N LEU A 105 -9.87 -1.04 26.43
CA LEU A 105 -8.51 -0.86 25.92
C LEU A 105 -8.48 -0.61 24.41
N GLY A 106 -9.50 -1.08 23.68
CA GLY A 106 -9.66 -0.88 22.24
C GLY A 106 -10.36 0.44 21.82
N THR A 107 -10.80 1.29 22.75
CA THR A 107 -11.57 2.51 22.44
C THR A 107 -10.76 3.62 21.74
N GLY A 108 -9.42 3.55 21.76
CA GLY A 108 -8.55 4.57 21.19
C GLY A 108 -8.49 5.89 21.98
N ILE A 109 -9.21 6.03 23.10
CA ILE A 109 -9.27 7.26 23.88
C ILE A 109 -8.35 7.13 25.11
N ALA A 110 -7.18 7.78 25.05
CA ALA A 110 -6.09 7.65 26.03
C ALA A 110 -6.52 7.84 27.49
N SER A 111 -7.43 8.80 27.78
CA SER A 111 -7.91 9.04 29.15
C SER A 111 -8.81 7.93 29.69
N VAL A 112 -9.61 7.32 28.83
CA VAL A 112 -10.52 6.22 29.17
C VAL A 112 -9.72 4.92 29.33
N ILE A 113 -8.77 4.66 28.44
CA ILE A 113 -7.82 3.55 28.53
C ILE A 113 -7.00 3.63 29.82
N LYS A 114 -6.50 4.83 30.15
CA LYS A 114 -5.78 5.05 31.42
C LYS A 114 -6.65 4.68 32.61
N PHE A 115 -7.90 5.14 32.64
CA PHE A 115 -8.85 4.79 33.70
C PHE A 115 -9.07 3.28 33.78
N ALA A 116 -9.34 2.62 32.65
CA ALA A 116 -9.54 1.17 32.60
C ALA A 116 -8.30 0.42 33.11
N MET A 117 -7.10 0.83 32.72
CA MET A 117 -5.85 0.22 33.17
C MET A 117 -5.62 0.38 34.67
N GLU A 118 -5.96 1.57 35.23
CA GLU A 118 -5.94 1.81 36.69
C GLU A 118 -6.90 0.87 37.43
N GLN A 119 -8.12 0.66 36.91
CA GLN A 119 -9.10 -0.26 37.51
C GLN A 119 -8.65 -1.72 37.38
N ILE A 120 -8.14 -2.14 36.23
CA ILE A 120 -7.60 -3.50 36.03
C ILE A 120 -6.47 -3.79 37.03
N ALA A 121 -5.61 -2.79 37.30
CA ALA A 121 -4.52 -2.97 38.25
C ALA A 121 -5.00 -3.27 39.67
N THR A 122 -6.18 -2.78 40.10
CA THR A 122 -6.72 -3.05 41.44
C THR A 122 -7.15 -4.51 41.62
N ILE A 123 -7.54 -5.20 40.56
CA ILE A 123 -8.05 -6.60 40.59
C ILE A 123 -7.04 -7.62 40.06
N ALA A 124 -5.88 -7.18 39.55
CA ALA A 124 -4.91 -8.08 38.88
C ALA A 124 -4.38 -9.23 39.77
N GLN A 125 -4.41 -9.07 41.09
CA GLN A 125 -3.99 -10.09 42.05
C GLN A 125 -5.14 -11.01 42.52
N HIS A 126 -6.38 -10.66 42.12
CA HIS A 126 -7.53 -11.45 42.55
C HIS A 126 -7.55 -12.84 41.87
N PRO A 127 -7.86 -13.96 42.59
CA PRO A 127 -7.85 -15.29 42.00
C PRO A 127 -8.78 -15.49 40.81
N ALA A 128 -9.89 -14.74 40.74
CA ALA A 128 -10.83 -14.77 39.62
C ALA A 128 -10.53 -13.76 38.49
N PHE A 129 -9.36 -13.12 38.50
CA PHE A 129 -8.93 -12.26 37.41
C PHE A 129 -8.62 -13.09 36.16
N ASP A 130 -9.28 -12.76 35.06
CA ASP A 130 -9.06 -13.42 33.75
C ASP A 130 -7.77 -12.93 33.10
N LYS A 131 -6.65 -13.60 33.40
CA LYS A 131 -5.33 -13.30 32.89
C LYS A 131 -5.26 -13.48 31.36
N ASP A 132 -5.86 -14.55 30.84
CA ASP A 132 -5.83 -14.84 29.40
C ASP A 132 -6.64 -13.81 28.61
N GLY A 133 -7.81 -13.41 29.13
CA GLY A 133 -8.61 -12.32 28.55
C GLY A 133 -7.86 -10.99 28.56
N PHE A 134 -7.19 -10.63 29.65
CA PHE A 134 -6.36 -9.42 29.72
C PHE A 134 -5.21 -9.44 28.70
N VAL A 135 -4.45 -10.54 28.65
CA VAL A 135 -3.32 -10.69 27.71
C VAL A 135 -3.79 -10.53 26.27
N SER A 136 -4.91 -11.13 25.91
CA SER A 136 -5.44 -11.05 24.53
C SER A 136 -5.89 -9.65 24.11
N GLN A 137 -6.37 -8.83 25.04
CA GLN A 137 -6.94 -7.50 24.74
C GLN A 137 -5.94 -6.35 24.94
N LEU A 138 -4.86 -6.54 25.71
CA LEU A 138 -3.88 -5.52 25.98
C LEU A 138 -3.27 -4.90 24.72
N PRO A 139 -2.94 -5.65 23.63
CA PRO A 139 -2.37 -5.09 22.42
C PRO A 139 -3.23 -4.01 21.74
N LEU A 140 -4.54 -3.99 21.98
CA LEU A 140 -5.44 -2.99 21.40
C LEU A 140 -5.07 -1.54 21.79
N CYS A 141 -4.38 -1.34 22.92
CA CYS A 141 -3.95 -0.01 23.35
C CYS A 141 -2.52 0.38 22.93
N PHE A 142 -1.74 -0.51 22.29
CA PHE A 142 -0.33 -0.29 22.00
C PHE A 142 -0.07 0.85 21.00
N THR A 143 -0.98 1.06 20.06
CA THR A 143 -0.89 2.10 19.04
C THR A 143 -1.41 3.47 19.49
N VAL A 144 -2.04 3.56 20.67
CA VAL A 144 -2.61 4.83 21.15
C VAL A 144 -1.49 5.75 21.64
N PRO A 145 -1.37 6.98 21.10
CA PRO A 145 -0.24 7.85 21.38
C PRO A 145 -0.34 8.52 22.76
N LYS A 146 0.81 9.04 23.24
CA LYS A 146 0.94 9.93 24.41
C LYS A 146 0.48 9.34 25.74
N GLN A 147 0.65 8.02 25.94
CA GLN A 147 0.29 7.37 27.22
C GLN A 147 1.39 6.44 27.79
N PRO A 148 2.66 6.86 27.90
CA PRO A 148 3.74 5.96 28.31
C PRO A 148 3.52 5.34 29.70
N LYS A 149 2.99 6.10 30.67
CA LYS A 149 2.70 5.58 32.02
C LYS A 149 1.65 4.47 32.01
N THR A 150 0.63 4.59 31.18
CA THR A 150 -0.43 3.59 31.04
C THR A 150 0.12 2.32 30.39
N LEU A 151 0.97 2.48 29.36
CA LEU A 151 1.63 1.36 28.70
C LEU A 151 2.58 0.62 29.66
N LEU A 152 3.38 1.36 30.43
CA LEU A 152 4.25 0.73 31.45
C LEU A 152 3.45 -0.04 32.48
N LEU A 153 2.35 0.51 32.99
CA LEU A 153 1.47 -0.21 33.92
C LEU A 153 0.91 -1.49 33.28
N GLY A 154 0.45 -1.43 32.02
CA GLY A 154 -0.02 -2.60 31.27
C GLY A 154 1.09 -3.65 31.06
N LEU A 155 2.32 -3.23 30.74
CA LEU A 155 3.45 -4.15 30.58
C LEU A 155 3.90 -4.77 31.92
N ASP A 156 3.78 -4.05 33.03
CA ASP A 156 4.05 -4.60 34.36
C ASP A 156 3.00 -5.67 34.74
N LEU A 157 1.72 -5.43 34.47
CA LEU A 157 0.66 -6.42 34.64
C LEU A 157 0.88 -7.62 33.71
N LEU A 158 1.27 -7.38 32.46
CA LEU A 158 1.63 -8.45 31.53
C LEU A 158 2.77 -9.31 32.05
N THR A 159 3.78 -8.68 32.64
CA THR A 159 4.92 -9.39 33.28
C THR A 159 4.41 -10.33 34.37
N GLN A 160 3.44 -9.91 35.19
CA GLN A 160 2.82 -10.74 36.22
C GLN A 160 2.04 -11.91 35.61
N CYS A 161 1.28 -11.67 34.54
CA CYS A 161 0.57 -12.72 33.83
C CYS A 161 1.54 -13.75 33.25
N PHE A 162 2.61 -13.33 32.60
CA PHE A 162 3.62 -14.22 32.01
C PHE A 162 4.45 -14.99 33.05
N LYS A 163 4.67 -14.44 34.25
CA LYS A 163 5.25 -15.18 35.37
C LYS A 163 4.36 -16.32 35.83
N ALA A 164 3.04 -16.12 35.82
CA ALA A 164 2.08 -17.15 36.23
C ALA A 164 1.88 -18.21 35.13
N LYS A 165 1.84 -17.80 33.89
CA LYS A 165 1.64 -18.62 32.69
C LYS A 165 2.44 -18.06 31.52
N PRO A 166 3.59 -18.65 31.18
CA PRO A 166 4.39 -18.18 30.04
C PRO A 166 3.58 -18.19 28.74
N PRO A 167 3.82 -17.22 27.82
CA PRO A 167 3.10 -17.15 26.56
C PRO A 167 3.45 -18.34 25.66
N THR A 168 2.46 -18.94 25.05
CA THR A 168 2.62 -20.02 24.06
C THR A 168 2.48 -19.53 22.63
N ASP A 169 1.81 -18.39 22.43
CA ASP A 169 1.59 -17.79 21.13
C ASP A 169 2.80 -16.93 20.73
N LEU A 170 3.53 -17.40 19.73
CA LEU A 170 4.71 -16.70 19.18
C LEU A 170 4.33 -15.40 18.47
N ALA A 171 3.11 -15.27 17.92
CA ALA A 171 2.65 -14.04 17.27
C ALA A 171 2.58 -12.85 18.25
N TYR A 172 2.50 -13.09 19.54
CA TYR A 172 2.52 -12.03 20.55
C TYR A 172 3.82 -11.21 20.54
N ARG A 173 4.93 -11.78 20.06
CA ARG A 173 6.21 -11.06 19.86
C ARG A 173 6.06 -9.88 18.90
N GLU A 174 5.34 -10.09 17.80
CA GLU A 174 5.09 -9.06 16.78
C GLU A 174 4.21 -7.94 17.35
N GLN A 175 3.22 -8.29 18.15
CA GLN A 175 2.36 -7.32 18.84
C GLN A 175 3.17 -6.45 19.83
N LEU A 176 4.06 -7.06 20.60
CA LEU A 176 4.95 -6.32 21.51
C LEU A 176 5.93 -5.42 20.75
N ALA A 177 6.46 -5.88 19.62
CA ALA A 177 7.42 -5.12 18.83
C ALA A 177 6.84 -3.79 18.30
N VAL A 178 5.52 -3.69 18.10
CA VAL A 178 4.85 -2.42 17.73
C VAL A 178 5.18 -1.30 18.73
N LEU A 179 5.36 -1.62 20.01
CA LEU A 179 5.67 -0.66 21.07
C LEU A 179 7.06 -0.01 20.91
N PHE A 180 7.96 -0.55 20.09
CA PHE A 180 9.21 0.12 19.75
C PHE A 180 9.00 1.43 18.98
N THR A 181 7.84 1.65 18.38
CA THR A 181 7.45 2.94 17.79
C THR A 181 7.17 4.03 18.84
N GLN A 182 6.95 3.66 20.10
CA GLN A 182 6.69 4.61 21.16
C GLN A 182 7.99 5.40 21.49
N PRO A 183 7.90 6.73 21.63
CA PRO A 183 9.09 7.57 21.83
C PRO A 183 9.72 7.44 23.24
N ASP A 184 9.02 6.82 24.19
CA ASP A 184 9.46 6.68 25.58
C ASP A 184 10.42 5.51 25.73
N VAL A 185 11.64 5.81 26.19
CA VAL A 185 12.74 4.83 26.33
C VAL A 185 12.38 3.71 27.31
N LYS A 186 11.68 4.02 28.41
CA LYS A 186 11.32 3.01 29.42
C LYS A 186 10.32 1.98 28.87
N VAL A 187 9.40 2.41 28.01
CA VAL A 187 8.47 1.49 27.34
C VAL A 187 9.26 0.54 26.44
N GLN A 188 10.19 1.05 25.63
CA GLN A 188 11.01 0.25 24.74
C GLN A 188 11.92 -0.74 25.52
N GLU A 189 12.56 -0.28 26.61
CA GLU A 189 13.37 -1.13 27.47
C GLU A 189 12.54 -2.25 28.10
N LYS A 190 11.33 -1.94 28.58
CA LYS A 190 10.42 -2.93 29.16
C LYS A 190 9.97 -3.99 28.14
N VAL A 191 9.73 -3.57 26.90
CA VAL A 191 9.42 -4.49 25.80
C VAL A 191 10.60 -5.40 25.49
N ALA A 192 11.83 -4.85 25.41
CA ALA A 192 13.04 -5.65 25.19
C ALA A 192 13.24 -6.68 26.32
N GLU A 193 13.00 -6.28 27.59
CA GLU A 193 13.03 -7.18 28.74
C GLU A 193 12.05 -8.34 28.60
N LEU A 194 10.79 -8.05 28.23
CA LEU A 194 9.76 -9.06 28.04
C LEU A 194 10.09 -10.04 26.93
N LEU A 195 10.56 -9.52 25.78
CA LEU A 195 10.95 -10.34 24.63
C LEU A 195 12.13 -11.25 24.98
N THR A 196 13.12 -10.73 25.73
CA THR A 196 14.29 -11.51 26.17
C THR A 196 13.92 -12.60 27.18
N THR A 197 13.00 -12.29 28.11
CA THR A 197 12.72 -13.15 29.26
C THR A 197 11.75 -14.29 28.93
N TYR A 198 10.74 -14.03 28.07
CA TYR A 198 9.63 -14.94 27.88
C TYR A 198 9.55 -15.58 26.50
N PHE A 199 10.39 -15.14 25.55
CA PHE A 199 10.38 -15.67 24.19
C PHE A 199 11.77 -16.17 23.77
N ASN A 200 11.81 -17.17 22.89
CA ASN A 200 13.08 -17.56 22.30
C ASN A 200 13.60 -16.44 21.36
N GLN A 201 14.92 -16.38 21.21
CA GLN A 201 15.56 -15.31 20.41
C GLN A 201 15.53 -15.59 18.91
N GLU A 202 15.13 -16.78 18.50
CA GLU A 202 15.03 -17.17 17.11
C GLU A 202 13.96 -16.33 16.38
N GLY A 203 14.32 -15.69 15.29
CA GLY A 203 13.46 -14.82 14.50
C GLY A 203 13.14 -13.44 15.13
N LEU A 204 13.65 -13.14 16.34
CA LEU A 204 13.42 -11.82 16.95
C LEU A 204 14.09 -10.68 16.21
N HIS A 205 15.24 -10.95 15.58
CA HIS A 205 15.96 -9.94 14.81
C HIS A 205 15.08 -9.44 13.65
N GLU A 206 14.42 -10.34 12.92
CA GLU A 206 13.54 -10.00 11.79
C GLU A 206 12.31 -9.20 12.25
N ILE A 207 11.74 -9.56 13.41
CA ILE A 207 10.58 -8.87 13.98
C ILE A 207 10.93 -7.46 14.45
N ILE A 208 12.15 -7.24 14.99
CA ILE A 208 12.55 -5.96 15.58
C ILE A 208 13.26 -5.05 14.57
N ALA A 209 13.94 -5.61 13.56
CA ALA A 209 14.69 -4.86 12.56
C ALA A 209 13.88 -3.72 11.88
N PRO A 210 12.57 -3.86 11.57
CA PRO A 210 11.76 -2.78 11.03
C PRO A 210 11.66 -1.54 11.93
N TYR A 211 11.87 -1.70 13.23
CA TYR A 211 11.77 -0.63 14.22
C TYR A 211 13.12 0.01 14.58
N ARG A 212 14.22 -0.39 13.93
CA ARG A 212 15.60 0.05 14.23
C ARG A 212 15.73 1.56 14.42
N ASP A 213 15.12 2.34 13.54
CA ASP A 213 15.20 3.82 13.55
C ASP A 213 14.48 4.47 14.74
N TYR A 214 13.60 3.73 15.40
CA TYR A 214 12.85 4.17 16.58
C TYR A 214 13.52 3.74 17.88
N LEU A 215 14.41 2.75 17.86
CA LEU A 215 15.01 2.17 19.05
C LEU A 215 15.95 3.14 19.75
N LYS A 216 15.89 3.14 21.08
CA LYS A 216 16.70 3.99 21.96
C LYS A 216 17.23 3.19 23.15
N GLY A 217 18.39 3.62 23.66
CA GLY A 217 18.98 3.03 24.87
C GLY A 217 19.17 1.52 24.76
N LYS A 218 18.83 0.79 25.82
CA LYS A 218 18.99 -0.67 25.90
C LYS A 218 18.23 -1.46 24.84
N ALA A 219 17.13 -0.92 24.29
CA ALA A 219 16.41 -1.56 23.21
C ALA A 219 17.25 -1.62 21.91
N GLN A 220 18.09 -0.61 21.67
CA GLN A 220 19.03 -0.61 20.56
C GLN A 220 20.17 -1.63 20.77
N GLU A 221 20.70 -1.71 22.00
CA GLU A 221 21.72 -2.70 22.37
C GLU A 221 21.15 -4.13 22.25
N PHE A 222 19.88 -4.31 22.64
CA PHE A 222 19.19 -5.59 22.50
C PHE A 222 19.12 -6.05 21.04
N LEU A 223 18.73 -5.20 20.10
CA LEU A 223 18.73 -5.56 18.66
C LEU A 223 20.14 -5.97 18.18
N GLN A 224 21.18 -5.27 18.63
CA GLN A 224 22.57 -5.60 18.26
C GLN A 224 23.04 -6.93 18.86
N SER A 225 22.50 -7.34 19.99
CA SER A 225 22.84 -8.60 20.67
C SER A 225 22.13 -9.84 20.10
N LEU A 226 21.05 -9.61 19.32
CA LEU A 226 20.33 -10.71 18.70
C LEU A 226 21.18 -11.34 17.59
N PRO A 227 21.13 -12.68 17.45
CA PRO A 227 21.82 -13.33 16.33
C PRO A 227 21.28 -12.74 15.03
N SER A 228 22.17 -12.08 14.29
CA SER A 228 21.84 -11.67 12.91
C SER A 228 21.61 -12.94 12.13
N PRO A 229 20.58 -12.98 11.29
CA PRO A 229 20.39 -14.11 10.40
C PRO A 229 21.72 -14.31 9.66
N ASN A 230 22.24 -15.53 9.74
CA ASN A 230 23.44 -15.90 8.98
C ASN A 230 23.18 -15.45 7.55
N SER A 231 24.12 -14.69 6.99
CA SER A 231 24.07 -14.14 5.64
C SER A 231 24.07 -15.20 4.52
N SER A 232 23.62 -16.40 4.81
CA SER A 232 23.63 -17.57 3.93
C SER A 232 22.26 -18.22 3.69
N GLU A 233 21.18 -17.70 4.24
CA GLU A 233 19.87 -18.07 3.71
C GLU A 233 19.22 -16.83 3.11
N ASN A 234 19.34 -16.75 1.77
CA ASN A 234 18.47 -15.94 0.95
C ASN A 234 17.03 -16.17 1.42
N SER A 235 16.45 -15.22 2.14
CA SER A 235 15.00 -15.08 2.17
C SER A 235 14.52 -14.55 0.80
N GLN A 236 14.97 -15.19 -0.27
CA GLN A 236 14.22 -15.27 -1.48
C GLN A 236 12.91 -15.88 -1.03
N ILE A 237 11.83 -15.09 -1.13
CA ILE A 237 10.50 -15.65 -1.13
C ILE A 237 10.62 -16.80 -2.12
N ALA A 238 10.63 -18.03 -1.61
CA ALA A 238 10.64 -19.21 -2.45
C ALA A 238 9.27 -19.17 -3.15
N TYR A 239 9.26 -18.55 -4.32
CA TYR A 239 8.18 -18.79 -5.26
C TYR A 239 8.23 -20.30 -5.45
N ALA A 240 7.22 -20.99 -4.94
CA ALA A 240 7.07 -22.42 -5.17
C ALA A 240 7.40 -22.67 -6.63
N ALA A 241 8.29 -23.61 -6.91
CA ALA A 241 8.78 -23.85 -8.26
C ALA A 241 7.59 -24.04 -9.18
N ARG A 242 7.17 -22.96 -9.84
CA ARG A 242 6.05 -23.00 -10.77
C ARG A 242 6.57 -23.58 -12.06
N THR A 243 5.83 -24.51 -12.61
CA THR A 243 6.02 -24.91 -13.99
C THR A 243 5.56 -23.75 -14.86
N LEU A 244 6.50 -22.89 -15.25
CA LEU A 244 6.21 -21.74 -16.10
C LEU A 244 6.05 -22.22 -17.54
N THR A 245 5.07 -21.68 -18.22
CA THR A 245 4.80 -21.98 -19.62
C THR A 245 5.66 -21.07 -20.50
N PRO A 246 6.59 -21.64 -21.31
CA PRO A 246 7.36 -20.85 -22.27
C PRO A 246 6.43 -20.17 -23.28
N ILE A 247 6.72 -18.92 -23.58
CA ILE A 247 6.02 -18.19 -24.64
C ILE A 247 6.65 -18.61 -25.98
N SER A 248 5.86 -19.25 -26.82
CA SER A 248 6.28 -19.69 -28.14
C SER A 248 5.31 -19.20 -29.20
N TYR A 249 5.71 -18.15 -29.91
CA TYR A 249 5.04 -17.71 -31.11
C TYR A 249 5.97 -17.93 -32.30
N PRO A 250 5.49 -18.65 -33.35
CA PRO A 250 6.27 -18.76 -34.58
C PRO A 250 6.57 -17.38 -35.16
N LEU A 251 7.84 -17.10 -35.43
CA LEU A 251 8.29 -15.81 -35.99
C LEU A 251 8.03 -15.83 -37.51
N THR A 252 6.79 -15.52 -37.90
CA THR A 252 6.38 -15.35 -39.29
C THR A 252 5.48 -14.10 -39.41
N PRO A 253 5.46 -13.45 -40.61
CA PRO A 253 4.59 -12.29 -40.79
C PRO A 253 3.09 -12.60 -40.61
N GLU A 254 2.64 -13.81 -40.92
CA GLU A 254 1.26 -14.24 -40.69
C GLU A 254 0.94 -14.31 -39.21
N ASN A 255 1.85 -14.87 -38.40
CA ASN A 255 1.66 -14.97 -36.95
C ASN A 255 1.68 -13.59 -36.24
N LEU A 256 2.36 -12.59 -36.80
CA LEU A 256 2.25 -11.23 -36.29
C LEU A 256 0.81 -10.70 -36.30
N LEU A 257 -0.01 -11.08 -37.30
CA LEU A 257 -1.42 -10.65 -37.35
C LEU A 257 -2.24 -11.34 -36.25
N PHE A 258 -2.01 -12.64 -36.02
CA PHE A 258 -2.66 -13.34 -34.93
C PHE A 258 -2.25 -12.75 -33.59
N LEU A 259 -0.96 -12.50 -33.38
CA LEU A 259 -0.44 -11.92 -32.16
C LEU A 259 -0.99 -10.49 -31.91
N LEU A 260 -1.16 -9.69 -32.99
CA LEU A 260 -1.84 -8.40 -32.88
C LEU A 260 -3.31 -8.54 -32.45
N GLY A 261 -4.01 -9.55 -32.94
CA GLY A 261 -5.37 -9.89 -32.49
C GLY A 261 -5.41 -10.23 -31.00
N ASP A 262 -4.40 -10.99 -30.55
CA ASP A 262 -4.23 -11.34 -29.14
C ASP A 262 -3.89 -10.11 -28.27
N CYS A 263 -3.04 -9.21 -28.76
CA CYS A 263 -2.77 -7.93 -28.07
C CYS A 263 -4.07 -7.14 -27.78
N ILE A 264 -4.96 -7.08 -28.77
CA ILE A 264 -6.24 -6.35 -28.64
C ILE A 264 -7.21 -7.07 -27.69
N ARG A 265 -7.18 -8.40 -27.65
CA ARG A 265 -8.06 -9.24 -26.84
C ARG A 265 -7.55 -9.39 -25.40
N GLU A 266 -6.28 -9.78 -25.23
CA GLU A 266 -5.70 -10.16 -23.95
C GLU A 266 -5.08 -9.00 -23.20
N LYS A 267 -4.47 -8.03 -23.88
CA LYS A 267 -3.80 -6.86 -23.32
C LYS A 267 -2.72 -7.22 -22.27
N SER A 268 -2.05 -8.35 -22.46
CA SER A 268 -1.03 -8.86 -21.53
C SER A 268 0.38 -8.50 -21.98
N ALA A 269 1.36 -8.54 -21.06
CA ALA A 269 2.77 -8.39 -21.42
C ALA A 269 3.25 -9.51 -22.35
N ALA A 270 2.75 -10.73 -22.17
CA ALA A 270 3.08 -11.88 -23.03
C ALA A 270 2.61 -11.71 -24.48
N THR A 271 1.62 -10.86 -24.75
CA THR A 271 1.17 -10.58 -26.13
C THR A 271 1.75 -9.27 -26.65
N ILE A 272 1.59 -8.17 -25.91
CA ILE A 272 1.99 -6.82 -26.38
C ILE A 272 3.50 -6.70 -26.57
N ASP A 273 4.27 -7.12 -25.56
CA ASP A 273 5.71 -6.95 -25.60
C ASP A 273 6.37 -7.89 -26.62
N VAL A 274 5.80 -9.10 -26.74
CA VAL A 274 6.23 -10.06 -27.77
C VAL A 274 5.88 -9.57 -29.16
N PHE A 275 4.74 -8.92 -29.36
CA PHE A 275 4.38 -8.33 -30.66
C PHE A 275 5.40 -7.27 -31.10
N PHE A 276 5.78 -6.35 -30.21
CA PHE A 276 6.78 -5.33 -30.53
C PHE A 276 8.15 -5.95 -30.86
N GLU A 277 8.58 -6.92 -30.06
CA GLU A 277 9.83 -7.64 -30.30
C GLU A 277 9.81 -8.38 -31.65
N SER A 278 8.72 -9.11 -31.92
CA SER A 278 8.57 -9.87 -33.17
C SER A 278 8.57 -8.97 -34.40
N LEU A 279 8.00 -7.76 -34.31
CA LEU A 279 8.08 -6.78 -35.39
C LEU A 279 9.52 -6.36 -35.68
N ILE A 280 10.33 -6.14 -34.64
CA ILE A 280 11.75 -5.78 -34.80
C ILE A 280 12.52 -6.93 -35.46
N GLN A 281 12.28 -8.16 -35.03
CA GLN A 281 12.99 -9.33 -35.56
C GLN A 281 12.61 -9.63 -37.00
N LEU A 282 11.32 -9.52 -37.34
CA LEU A 282 10.80 -9.83 -38.68
C LEU A 282 10.81 -8.65 -39.66
N GLN A 283 11.36 -7.50 -39.28
CA GLN A 283 11.25 -6.28 -40.07
C GLN A 283 11.71 -6.42 -41.52
N ASN A 284 12.69 -7.29 -41.80
CA ASN A 284 13.20 -7.55 -43.16
C ASN A 284 12.36 -8.59 -43.91
N GLU A 285 11.50 -9.35 -43.23
CA GLU A 285 10.65 -10.37 -43.81
C GLU A 285 9.22 -9.91 -44.08
N ILE A 286 8.87 -8.72 -43.54
CA ILE A 286 7.54 -8.14 -43.70
C ILE A 286 7.29 -7.82 -45.17
N PRO A 287 6.27 -8.43 -45.82
CA PRO A 287 6.03 -8.28 -47.24
C PRO A 287 5.55 -6.87 -47.60
N LYS A 288 5.87 -6.45 -48.83
CA LYS A 288 5.32 -5.21 -49.38
C LYS A 288 3.80 -5.24 -49.37
N GLY A 289 3.17 -4.21 -48.80
CA GLY A 289 1.72 -4.13 -48.68
C GLY A 289 1.14 -4.71 -47.36
N TYR A 290 1.98 -5.14 -46.43
CA TYR A 290 1.56 -5.62 -45.08
C TYR A 290 0.67 -4.60 -44.37
N ALA A 291 0.88 -3.31 -44.54
CA ALA A 291 0.02 -2.24 -44.03
C ALA A 291 -1.47 -2.42 -44.42
N LYS A 292 -1.76 -3.03 -45.59
CA LYS A 292 -3.16 -3.32 -45.97
C LYS A 292 -3.79 -4.38 -45.10
N GLN A 293 -3.01 -5.35 -44.63
CA GLN A 293 -3.47 -6.44 -43.76
C GLN A 293 -3.74 -5.93 -42.33
N LEU A 294 -3.14 -4.82 -41.91
CA LEU A 294 -3.37 -4.17 -40.61
C LEU A 294 -4.66 -3.33 -40.56
N LYS A 295 -5.23 -2.96 -41.72
CA LYS A 295 -6.44 -2.12 -41.80
C LYS A 295 -7.62 -2.65 -40.96
N PRO A 296 -7.98 -3.94 -40.97
CA PRO A 296 -9.08 -4.46 -40.14
C PRO A 296 -8.84 -4.21 -38.65
N TYR A 297 -7.63 -4.42 -38.15
CA TYR A 297 -7.26 -4.19 -36.73
C TYR A 297 -7.31 -2.70 -36.37
N ILE A 298 -6.82 -1.83 -37.22
CA ILE A 298 -6.93 -0.37 -37.06
C ILE A 298 -8.41 0.04 -37.02
N GLN A 299 -9.26 -0.52 -37.87
CA GLN A 299 -10.71 -0.24 -37.88
C GLN A 299 -11.38 -0.76 -36.61
N GLN A 300 -10.97 -1.94 -36.10
CA GLN A 300 -11.48 -2.50 -34.86
C GLN A 300 -11.11 -1.61 -33.67
N LEU A 301 -9.87 -1.14 -33.57
CA LEU A 301 -9.41 -0.25 -32.51
C LEU A 301 -10.11 1.10 -32.56
N ARG A 302 -10.36 1.66 -33.75
CA ARG A 302 -11.10 2.93 -33.91
C ARG A 302 -12.55 2.88 -33.44
N LYS A 303 -13.15 1.70 -33.33
CA LYS A 303 -14.52 1.52 -32.78
C LYS A 303 -14.56 1.57 -31.25
N LYS A 304 -13.42 1.53 -30.57
CA LYS A 304 -13.33 1.64 -29.14
C LYS A 304 -13.44 3.09 -28.67
N ASN A 305 -13.86 3.29 -27.42
CA ASN A 305 -13.72 4.59 -26.75
C ASN A 305 -12.24 4.82 -26.46
N LEU A 306 -11.59 5.56 -27.35
CA LEU A 306 -10.16 5.87 -27.25
C LEU A 306 -9.90 6.89 -26.13
N GLY A 307 -8.67 6.92 -25.65
CA GLY A 307 -8.23 7.81 -24.59
C GLY A 307 -8.13 7.12 -23.25
N THR A 308 -8.54 7.79 -22.19
CA THR A 308 -8.46 7.31 -20.80
C THR A 308 -9.11 5.96 -20.57
N GLU A 309 -10.20 5.67 -21.28
CA GLU A 309 -10.97 4.44 -21.09
C GLU A 309 -10.34 3.21 -21.77
N ALA A 310 -9.48 3.40 -22.76
CA ALA A 310 -8.81 2.33 -23.49
C ALA A 310 -7.35 2.67 -23.78
N PRO A 311 -6.50 2.85 -22.73
CA PRO A 311 -5.15 3.40 -22.93
C PRO A 311 -4.25 2.46 -23.72
N ILE A 312 -4.31 1.16 -23.54
CA ILE A 312 -3.52 0.18 -24.30
C ILE A 312 -3.92 0.21 -25.77
N GLU A 313 -5.23 0.15 -26.06
CA GLU A 313 -5.76 0.20 -27.42
C GLU A 313 -5.44 1.51 -28.12
N THR A 314 -5.44 2.61 -27.38
CA THR A 314 -5.09 3.93 -27.96
C THR A 314 -3.62 3.99 -28.34
N ILE A 315 -2.71 3.48 -27.48
CA ILE A 315 -1.29 3.42 -27.79
C ILE A 315 -1.03 2.48 -28.99
N LEU A 316 -1.67 1.30 -28.99
CA LEU A 316 -1.56 0.36 -30.11
C LEU A 316 -2.08 0.97 -31.43
N LEU A 317 -3.21 1.68 -31.39
CA LEU A 317 -3.75 2.36 -32.58
C LEU A 317 -2.79 3.44 -33.11
N ALA A 318 -2.26 4.28 -32.21
CA ALA A 318 -1.32 5.31 -32.59
C ALA A 318 -0.02 4.71 -33.17
N PHE A 319 0.48 3.63 -32.57
CA PHE A 319 1.63 2.88 -33.07
C PHE A 319 1.36 2.32 -34.49
N LEU A 320 0.26 1.60 -34.69
CA LEU A 320 -0.09 1.00 -35.97
C LEU A 320 -0.29 2.06 -37.06
N TYR A 321 -0.90 3.19 -36.70
CA TYR A 321 -1.06 4.33 -37.62
C TYR A 321 0.31 4.87 -38.05
N CYS A 322 1.20 5.15 -37.08
CA CYS A 322 2.53 5.64 -37.38
C CYS A 322 3.37 4.63 -38.20
N PHE A 323 3.24 3.33 -37.87
CA PHE A 323 3.91 2.26 -38.61
C PHE A 323 3.44 2.19 -40.09
N THR A 324 2.14 2.26 -40.35
CA THR A 324 1.56 2.15 -41.69
C THR A 324 1.83 3.39 -42.55
N GLU A 325 1.87 4.57 -41.91
CA GLU A 325 2.10 5.87 -42.60
C GLU A 325 3.56 6.32 -42.57
N ASN A 326 4.45 5.50 -42.01
CA ASN A 326 5.88 5.82 -41.81
C ASN A 326 6.11 7.19 -41.14
N LYS A 327 5.38 7.42 -40.06
CA LYS A 327 5.40 8.63 -39.23
C LYS A 327 6.04 8.38 -37.88
N ASP A 328 6.55 9.43 -37.25
CA ASP A 328 7.05 9.37 -35.88
C ASP A 328 5.90 9.40 -34.86
N LEU A 329 6.04 8.62 -33.80
CA LEU A 329 5.13 8.64 -32.66
C LEU A 329 5.58 9.74 -31.69
N VAL A 330 5.17 10.96 -31.95
CA VAL A 330 5.52 12.16 -31.16
C VAL A 330 4.30 12.94 -30.74
N PHE A 331 4.36 13.49 -29.52
CA PHE A 331 3.38 14.49 -29.11
C PHE A 331 3.64 15.81 -29.85
N ASN A 332 2.65 16.28 -30.59
CA ASN A 332 2.68 17.63 -31.09
C ASN A 332 1.95 18.55 -30.08
N PRO A 333 2.63 19.54 -29.48
CA PRO A 333 2.00 20.48 -28.55
C PRO A 333 0.77 21.21 -29.14
N LYS A 334 0.64 21.24 -30.45
CA LYS A 334 -0.51 21.82 -31.15
C LYS A 334 -1.82 21.03 -30.92
N TYR A 335 -1.74 19.81 -30.39
CA TYR A 335 -2.91 18.95 -30.09
C TYR A 335 -3.41 19.06 -28.64
N THR A 336 -2.95 20.04 -27.87
CA THR A 336 -3.35 20.24 -26.47
C THR A 336 -4.65 21.04 -26.29
N TYR A 337 -5.52 21.05 -27.27
CA TYR A 337 -6.78 21.79 -27.21
C TYR A 337 -7.84 21.10 -26.33
N GLY A 338 -8.69 21.92 -25.69
CA GLY A 338 -9.83 21.44 -24.93
C GLY A 338 -10.87 20.74 -25.79
N TRP A 339 -11.82 20.06 -25.15
CA TRP A 339 -12.89 19.32 -25.83
C TRP A 339 -13.73 20.19 -26.80
N GLU A 340 -14.00 21.44 -26.43
CA GLU A 340 -14.76 22.37 -27.28
C GLU A 340 -13.97 22.76 -28.54
N GLU A 341 -12.69 23.01 -28.43
CA GLU A 341 -11.80 23.32 -29.56
C GLU A 341 -11.67 22.12 -30.50
N CYS A 342 -11.60 20.91 -29.94
CA CYS A 342 -11.59 19.67 -30.73
C CYS A 342 -12.90 19.53 -31.54
N ARG A 343 -14.04 19.91 -30.95
CA ARG A 343 -15.36 19.91 -31.58
C ARG A 343 -15.46 20.94 -32.73
N GLU A 344 -14.85 22.12 -32.57
CA GLU A 344 -14.77 23.14 -33.62
C GLU A 344 -13.80 22.74 -34.74
N LEU A 345 -12.69 22.09 -34.39
CA LEU A 345 -11.75 21.57 -35.39
C LEU A 345 -12.39 20.48 -36.26
N LYS A 346 -13.26 19.65 -35.70
CA LYS A 346 -14.03 18.65 -36.44
C LYS A 346 -14.86 19.28 -37.60
N LYS A 347 -15.36 20.50 -37.40
CA LYS A 347 -16.13 21.21 -38.42
C LYS A 347 -15.24 21.83 -39.52
N LYS A 348 -13.97 22.10 -39.22
CA LYS A 348 -13.03 22.85 -40.06
C LYS A 348 -12.06 21.96 -40.82
N LEU A 349 -11.79 20.75 -40.35
CA LEU A 349 -10.83 19.83 -40.95
C LEU A 349 -11.52 18.83 -41.86
N SER A 350 -10.80 18.36 -42.90
CA SER A 350 -11.28 17.19 -43.66
C SER A 350 -11.37 15.98 -42.75
N GLU A 351 -12.25 15.02 -43.11
CA GLU A 351 -12.47 13.83 -42.30
C GLU A 351 -11.17 13.03 -42.04
N GLU A 352 -10.26 12.96 -43.01
CA GLU A 352 -8.98 12.26 -42.87
C GLU A 352 -8.04 12.98 -41.91
N VAL A 353 -7.90 14.29 -42.02
CA VAL A 353 -7.05 15.11 -41.15
C VAL A 353 -7.62 15.09 -39.71
N PHE A 354 -8.93 15.13 -39.57
CA PHE A 354 -9.55 15.03 -38.24
C PHE A 354 -9.35 13.65 -37.60
N LYS A 355 -9.38 12.57 -38.37
CA LYS A 355 -9.10 11.20 -37.87
C LYS A 355 -7.67 11.07 -37.34
N GLU A 356 -6.71 11.63 -38.04
CA GLU A 356 -5.32 11.68 -37.57
C GLU A 356 -5.19 12.51 -36.30
N TYR A 357 -5.72 13.73 -36.33
CA TYR A 357 -5.74 14.60 -35.15
C TYR A 357 -6.33 13.89 -33.94
N TYR A 358 -7.48 13.22 -34.10
CA TYR A 358 -8.17 12.55 -33.01
C TYR A 358 -7.35 11.40 -32.39
N ILE A 359 -6.56 10.66 -33.18
CA ILE A 359 -5.66 9.62 -32.67
C ILE A 359 -4.63 10.23 -31.72
N PHE A 360 -3.94 11.30 -32.14
CA PHE A 360 -2.91 11.93 -31.31
C PHE A 360 -3.49 12.70 -30.11
N TYR A 361 -4.64 13.32 -30.27
CA TYR A 361 -5.35 13.93 -29.16
C TYR A 361 -5.74 12.91 -28.10
N SER A 362 -6.31 11.79 -28.51
CA SER A 362 -6.70 10.70 -27.61
C SER A 362 -5.49 10.05 -26.91
N LEU A 363 -4.29 10.17 -27.45
CA LEU A 363 -3.07 9.57 -26.93
C LEU A 363 -2.49 10.32 -25.71
N LEU A 364 -2.86 11.59 -25.48
CA LEU A 364 -2.28 12.44 -24.42
C LEU A 364 -2.41 11.82 -23.02
N SER A 365 -3.61 11.35 -22.68
CA SER A 365 -3.86 10.73 -21.38
C SER A 365 -3.29 9.32 -21.29
N PRO A 366 -3.52 8.41 -22.25
CA PRO A 366 -2.90 7.08 -22.27
C PRO A 366 -1.38 7.07 -22.12
N ALA A 367 -0.69 8.00 -22.79
CA ALA A 367 0.76 8.10 -22.69
C ALA A 367 1.24 8.55 -21.30
N LYS A 368 0.43 9.31 -20.56
CA LYS A 368 0.68 9.62 -19.14
C LYS A 368 0.30 8.46 -18.21
N GLN A 369 -0.72 7.69 -18.56
CA GLN A 369 -1.17 6.53 -17.76
C GLN A 369 -0.23 5.32 -17.90
N LEU A 370 0.33 5.11 -19.11
CA LEU A 370 1.22 4.02 -19.47
C LEU A 370 2.48 4.54 -20.16
N PRO A 371 3.27 5.43 -19.53
CA PRO A 371 4.41 6.07 -20.16
C PRO A 371 5.44 5.06 -20.65
N TYR A 372 5.63 3.96 -19.92
CA TYR A 372 6.52 2.89 -20.32
C TYR A 372 6.07 2.21 -21.62
N LEU A 373 4.79 1.82 -21.74
CA LEU A 373 4.26 1.22 -22.96
C LEU A 373 4.34 2.18 -24.16
N PHE A 374 4.04 3.45 -23.92
CA PHE A 374 4.18 4.49 -24.92
C PHE A 374 5.63 4.66 -25.40
N GLN A 375 6.58 4.69 -24.46
CA GLN A 375 8.01 4.78 -24.79
C GLN A 375 8.50 3.53 -25.52
N LYS A 376 8.03 2.34 -25.13
CA LYS A 376 8.33 1.07 -25.83
C LYS A 376 7.82 1.10 -27.27
N ALA A 377 6.59 1.55 -27.50
CA ALA A 377 6.02 1.70 -28.85
C ALA A 377 6.85 2.68 -29.69
N LYS A 378 7.27 3.81 -29.11
CA LYS A 378 8.14 4.80 -29.76
C LYS A 378 9.51 4.23 -30.11
N THR A 379 10.15 3.53 -29.17
CA THR A 379 11.45 2.87 -29.39
C THR A 379 11.35 1.82 -30.50
N THR A 380 10.28 1.01 -30.50
CA THR A 380 10.03 0.02 -31.55
C THR A 380 9.93 0.68 -32.94
N LEU A 381 9.14 1.75 -33.09
CA LEU A 381 9.04 2.47 -34.34
C LEU A 381 10.39 3.03 -34.82
N LYS A 382 11.16 3.62 -33.90
CA LYS A 382 12.49 4.15 -34.21
C LYS A 382 13.43 3.05 -34.72
N ARG A 383 13.42 1.88 -34.08
CA ARG A 383 14.22 0.71 -34.53
C ARG A 383 13.82 0.22 -35.91
N LEU A 384 12.53 0.14 -36.18
CA LEU A 384 12.02 -0.26 -37.49
C LEU A 384 12.45 0.76 -38.59
N GLN A 385 12.40 2.05 -38.32
CA GLN A 385 12.85 3.10 -39.23
C GLN A 385 14.37 3.06 -39.46
N GLN A 386 15.14 2.80 -38.43
CA GLN A 386 16.60 2.66 -38.46
C GLN A 386 17.09 1.30 -38.92
N LYS A 387 16.18 0.35 -39.15
CA LYS A 387 16.50 -1.07 -39.45
C LYS A 387 17.40 -1.74 -38.38
N SER A 388 17.27 -1.31 -37.13
CA SER A 388 17.99 -1.90 -36.01
C SER A 388 17.32 -3.20 -35.59
N THR A 389 18.10 -4.28 -35.41
CA THR A 389 17.65 -5.59 -34.95
C THR A 389 17.90 -5.80 -33.46
N LEU A 390 18.32 -4.76 -32.74
CA LEU A 390 18.53 -4.86 -31.29
C LEU A 390 17.23 -5.24 -30.57
N PRO A 391 17.27 -6.24 -29.69
CA PRO A 391 16.07 -6.73 -29.01
C PRO A 391 15.56 -5.77 -27.93
N LEU A 392 14.27 -5.85 -27.59
CA LEU A 392 13.72 -5.25 -26.39
C LEU A 392 14.07 -6.14 -25.19
N LEU A 393 14.67 -5.55 -24.14
CA LEU A 393 15.17 -6.32 -22.98
C LEU A 393 14.03 -6.93 -22.18
N SER A 394 12.94 -6.18 -21.97
CA SER A 394 11.81 -6.56 -21.12
C SER A 394 10.81 -7.51 -21.75
N THR A 395 11.06 -8.02 -22.96
CA THR A 395 10.16 -9.00 -23.60
C THR A 395 10.14 -10.30 -22.82
N PRO A 396 8.96 -10.76 -22.36
CA PRO A 396 8.85 -12.01 -21.62
C PRO A 396 9.27 -13.25 -22.42
N THR A 397 9.87 -14.20 -21.72
CA THR A 397 10.17 -15.56 -22.24
C THR A 397 9.18 -16.61 -21.74
N HIS A 398 8.52 -16.33 -20.62
CA HIS A 398 7.53 -17.22 -19.98
C HIS A 398 6.29 -16.45 -19.54
N GLU A 399 5.14 -17.09 -19.61
CA GLU A 399 3.91 -16.53 -19.08
C GLU A 399 3.97 -16.40 -17.55
N PRO A 400 3.30 -15.37 -16.99
CA PRO A 400 2.57 -14.30 -17.67
C PRO A 400 3.46 -13.14 -18.14
N PHE A 401 4.69 -13.00 -17.64
CA PHE A 401 5.60 -11.88 -17.96
C PHE A 401 7.06 -12.14 -17.59
N TYR A 402 7.43 -13.36 -17.24
CA TYR A 402 8.78 -13.64 -16.72
C TYR A 402 9.85 -13.73 -17.81
N ILE A 403 11.07 -13.42 -17.42
CA ILE A 403 12.25 -13.43 -18.29
C ILE A 403 13.31 -14.33 -17.66
N GLU A 404 13.91 -15.22 -18.45
CA GLU A 404 15.08 -15.98 -18.04
C GLU A 404 16.32 -15.09 -17.95
N ALA A 405 17.09 -15.26 -16.88
CA ALA A 405 18.30 -14.46 -16.66
C ALA A 405 19.31 -14.61 -17.81
N GLU A 406 19.48 -15.79 -18.35
CA GLU A 406 20.41 -16.06 -19.46
C GLU A 406 20.00 -15.29 -20.73
N VAL A 407 18.68 -15.29 -21.05
CA VAL A 407 18.16 -14.55 -22.22
C VAL A 407 18.37 -13.03 -22.05
N LEU A 408 18.17 -12.47 -20.84
CA LEU A 408 18.47 -11.06 -20.60
C LEU A 408 19.95 -10.76 -20.83
N VAL A 409 20.85 -11.59 -20.31
CA VAL A 409 22.31 -11.40 -20.47
C VAL A 409 22.71 -11.51 -21.94
N ASP A 410 22.17 -12.47 -22.70
CA ASP A 410 22.42 -12.62 -24.13
C ASP A 410 21.98 -11.37 -24.91
N LYS A 411 20.85 -10.80 -24.59
CA LYS A 411 20.38 -9.54 -25.16
C LYS A 411 21.34 -8.38 -24.83
N LEU A 412 21.81 -8.25 -23.59
CA LEU A 412 22.76 -7.22 -23.19
C LEU A 412 24.11 -7.36 -23.94
N LEU A 413 24.60 -8.57 -24.13
CA LEU A 413 25.81 -8.83 -24.93
C LEU A 413 25.62 -8.42 -26.39
N GLN A 414 24.41 -8.55 -26.97
CA GLN A 414 24.12 -8.06 -28.31
C GLN A 414 24.22 -6.53 -28.40
N TYR A 415 23.76 -5.79 -27.37
CA TYR A 415 23.93 -4.34 -27.30
C TYR A 415 25.41 -3.95 -27.26
N GLU A 416 26.20 -4.62 -26.41
CA GLU A 416 27.66 -4.35 -26.33
C GLU A 416 28.39 -4.68 -27.64
N ALA A 417 28.00 -5.76 -28.31
CA ALA A 417 28.57 -6.14 -29.60
C ALA A 417 28.32 -5.09 -30.72
N GLN A 418 27.22 -4.34 -30.63
CA GLN A 418 26.88 -3.27 -31.55
C GLN A 418 27.36 -1.88 -31.08
N GLY A 419 27.97 -1.79 -29.88
CA GLY A 419 28.41 -0.54 -29.28
C GLY A 419 27.27 0.38 -28.83
N GLU A 420 26.08 -0.18 -28.59
CA GLU A 420 24.89 0.55 -28.18
C GLU A 420 24.59 0.36 -26.71
N ASN A 421 23.95 1.36 -26.10
CA ASN A 421 23.46 1.25 -24.73
C ASN A 421 21.96 0.90 -24.70
N PRO A 422 21.53 0.04 -23.81
CA PRO A 422 20.11 -0.25 -23.65
C PRO A 422 19.36 0.96 -23.08
N ASP A 423 18.07 1.06 -23.39
CA ASP A 423 17.17 1.97 -22.70
C ASP A 423 17.06 1.58 -21.23
N LEU A 424 17.25 2.54 -20.32
CA LEU A 424 17.32 2.31 -18.90
C LEU A 424 15.98 1.79 -18.33
N ASP A 425 14.85 2.35 -18.80
CA ASP A 425 13.52 1.94 -18.34
C ASP A 425 13.21 0.51 -18.80
N ASP A 426 13.62 0.15 -20.03
CA ASP A 426 13.47 -1.21 -20.54
C ASP A 426 14.32 -2.22 -19.76
N LEU A 427 15.55 -1.83 -19.38
CA LEU A 427 16.43 -2.64 -18.53
C LEU A 427 15.85 -2.82 -17.13
N ILE A 428 15.33 -1.76 -16.53
CA ILE A 428 14.71 -1.82 -15.19
C ILE A 428 13.49 -2.75 -15.21
N VAL A 429 12.62 -2.64 -16.21
CA VAL A 429 11.46 -3.54 -16.33
C VAL A 429 11.92 -4.97 -16.58
N ALA A 430 12.95 -5.19 -17.38
CA ALA A 430 13.52 -6.53 -17.57
C ALA A 430 14.02 -7.13 -16.25
N CYS A 431 14.72 -6.35 -15.43
CA CYS A 431 15.15 -6.80 -14.09
C CYS A 431 13.95 -7.12 -13.18
N ASN A 432 12.89 -6.30 -13.20
CA ASN A 432 11.66 -6.58 -12.43
C ASN A 432 10.95 -7.87 -12.86
N ARG A 433 11.13 -8.30 -14.10
CA ARG A 433 10.51 -9.50 -14.66
C ARG A 433 11.38 -10.77 -14.59
N LEU A 434 12.60 -10.65 -14.05
CA LEU A 434 13.46 -11.83 -13.95
C LEU A 434 12.86 -12.91 -13.07
N LEU A 435 12.98 -14.15 -13.54
CA LEU A 435 12.72 -15.32 -12.74
C LEU A 435 13.80 -15.45 -11.66
N PHE A 436 13.38 -15.46 -10.40
CA PHE A 436 14.23 -15.78 -9.25
C PHE A 436 14.28 -17.31 -8.99
N THR A 437 14.47 -18.08 -10.02
CA THR A 437 14.99 -19.43 -9.90
C THR A 437 16.51 -19.36 -9.80
N GLU A 438 17.17 -20.45 -9.40
CA GLU A 438 18.64 -20.48 -9.39
C GLU A 438 19.17 -20.01 -10.73
N VAL A 439 19.94 -18.91 -10.70
CA VAL A 439 20.60 -18.40 -11.90
C VAL A 439 21.61 -19.45 -12.38
N SER A 440 21.46 -19.90 -13.61
CA SER A 440 22.30 -20.97 -14.17
C SER A 440 23.78 -20.59 -14.15
N ALA A 441 24.66 -21.60 -14.05
CA ALA A 441 26.11 -21.35 -14.13
C ALA A 441 26.51 -20.69 -15.47
N ALA A 442 25.80 -21.03 -16.55
CA ALA A 442 25.98 -20.42 -17.87
C ALA A 442 25.62 -18.92 -17.85
N ALA A 443 24.49 -18.56 -17.28
CA ALA A 443 24.08 -17.16 -17.13
C ALA A 443 25.09 -16.36 -16.28
N LYS A 444 25.60 -16.95 -15.20
CA LYS A 444 26.63 -16.31 -14.36
C LYS A 444 27.93 -16.09 -15.14
N GLU A 445 28.37 -17.04 -15.93
CA GLU A 445 29.60 -16.92 -16.75
C GLU A 445 29.44 -15.86 -17.84
N LYS A 446 28.31 -15.85 -18.55
CA LYS A 446 27.99 -14.79 -19.52
C LYS A 446 27.93 -13.40 -18.88
N THR A 447 27.37 -13.30 -17.66
CA THR A 447 27.26 -12.04 -16.91
C THR A 447 28.62 -11.43 -16.59
N ARG A 448 29.65 -12.25 -16.36
CA ARG A 448 31.03 -11.75 -16.13
C ARG A 448 31.65 -11.11 -17.37
N GLN A 449 31.11 -11.40 -18.56
CA GLN A 449 31.61 -10.84 -19.83
C GLN A 449 31.06 -9.44 -20.09
N LEU A 450 29.98 -9.00 -19.40
CA LEU A 450 29.42 -7.68 -19.56
C LEU A 450 30.41 -6.59 -19.13
N LYS A 451 30.51 -5.54 -19.97
CA LYS A 451 31.44 -4.40 -19.82
C LYS A 451 30.74 -3.06 -19.76
N GLY A 452 29.47 -2.98 -20.14
CA GLY A 452 28.69 -1.73 -20.14
C GLY A 452 28.58 -1.11 -18.73
N THR A 453 28.19 0.15 -18.66
CA THR A 453 28.06 0.89 -17.40
C THR A 453 27.11 0.20 -16.41
N TYR A 454 26.13 -0.54 -16.91
CA TYR A 454 25.15 -1.35 -16.16
C TYR A 454 25.71 -2.68 -15.65
N ALA A 455 26.88 -3.14 -16.16
CA ALA A 455 27.41 -4.45 -15.82
C ALA A 455 27.59 -4.70 -14.32
N PRO A 456 28.11 -3.74 -13.50
CA PRO A 456 28.20 -3.94 -12.04
C PRO A 456 26.85 -4.18 -11.38
N ALA A 457 25.79 -3.49 -11.85
CA ALA A 457 24.44 -3.63 -11.33
C ALA A 457 23.86 -5.03 -11.64
N ILE A 458 24.00 -5.49 -12.89
CA ILE A 458 23.56 -6.83 -13.30
C ILE A 458 24.36 -7.93 -12.62
N GLN A 459 25.68 -7.76 -12.47
CA GLN A 459 26.54 -8.70 -11.73
C GLN A 459 26.13 -8.82 -10.26
N TYR A 460 25.81 -7.70 -9.61
CA TYR A 460 25.25 -7.71 -8.26
C TYR A 460 23.90 -8.42 -8.22
N TYR A 461 23.02 -8.09 -9.16
CA TYR A 461 21.67 -8.63 -9.18
C TYR A 461 21.65 -10.16 -9.36
N LEU A 462 22.48 -10.69 -10.25
CA LEU A 462 22.60 -12.12 -10.54
C LEU A 462 23.56 -12.87 -9.59
N GLY A 463 24.04 -12.22 -8.55
CA GLY A 463 24.85 -12.88 -7.50
C GLY A 463 26.28 -13.21 -7.89
N ILE A 464 26.88 -12.44 -8.79
CA ILE A 464 28.32 -12.54 -9.12
C ILE A 464 29.17 -11.77 -8.10
N THR A 465 28.65 -10.67 -7.60
CA THR A 465 29.27 -9.79 -6.61
C THR A 465 28.23 -9.26 -5.63
N ASP A 466 28.64 -8.98 -4.40
CA ASP A 466 27.81 -8.30 -3.40
C ASP A 466 28.11 -6.80 -3.30
N ARG A 467 29.03 -6.31 -4.13
CA ARG A 467 29.47 -4.92 -4.09
C ARG A 467 28.52 -4.01 -4.84
N ILE A 468 28.00 -2.99 -4.16
CA ILE A 468 27.18 -1.91 -4.74
C ILE A 468 28.12 -0.80 -5.21
N GLN A 469 27.97 -0.39 -6.49
CA GLN A 469 28.77 0.67 -7.13
C GLN A 469 27.82 1.70 -7.74
N LEU A 470 27.39 2.65 -6.94
CA LEU A 470 26.41 3.65 -7.36
C LEU A 470 27.02 4.64 -8.35
N THR A 471 26.27 4.92 -9.40
CA THR A 471 26.48 6.05 -10.33
C THR A 471 25.16 6.79 -10.48
N GLU A 472 25.19 8.12 -10.58
CA GLU A 472 23.96 8.94 -10.69
C GLU A 472 23.02 8.48 -11.82
N GLU A 473 23.58 8.14 -12.97
CA GLU A 473 22.82 7.70 -14.15
C GLU A 473 22.05 6.39 -13.93
N LEU A 474 22.57 5.50 -13.06
CA LEU A 474 22.01 4.17 -12.79
C LEU A 474 21.35 4.05 -11.42
N LEU A 475 21.20 5.14 -10.67
CA LEU A 475 20.53 5.12 -9.38
C LEU A 475 19.14 4.47 -9.42
N PRO A 476 18.27 4.72 -10.41
CA PRO A 476 16.97 4.05 -10.51
C PRO A 476 17.10 2.53 -10.66
N LEU A 477 18.06 2.05 -11.47
CA LEU A 477 18.32 0.62 -11.63
C LEU A 477 18.81 0.01 -10.31
N TRP A 478 19.81 0.62 -9.67
CA TRP A 478 20.35 0.15 -8.42
C TRP A 478 19.29 0.10 -7.31
N ALA A 479 18.46 1.14 -7.19
CA ALA A 479 17.37 1.18 -6.22
C ALA A 479 16.38 0.03 -6.42
N GLN A 480 16.05 -0.29 -7.67
CA GLN A 480 15.15 -1.41 -7.99
C GLN A 480 15.75 -2.76 -7.63
N ILE A 481 16.93 -3.07 -8.18
CA ILE A 481 17.53 -4.40 -8.01
C ILE A 481 17.94 -4.70 -6.56
N THR A 482 18.41 -3.70 -5.81
CA THR A 482 18.74 -3.86 -4.39
C THR A 482 17.50 -4.21 -3.57
N ARG A 483 16.38 -3.53 -3.84
CA ARG A 483 15.11 -3.79 -3.15
C ARG A 483 14.48 -5.12 -3.51
N ILE A 484 14.55 -5.51 -4.79
CA ILE A 484 14.06 -6.82 -5.22
C ILE A 484 14.88 -7.92 -4.55
N LYS A 485 16.21 -7.77 -4.53
CA LYS A 485 17.12 -8.78 -3.96
C LYS A 485 17.06 -8.84 -2.42
N HIS A 486 16.95 -7.69 -1.77
CA HIS A 486 16.93 -7.56 -0.31
C HIS A 486 15.88 -6.53 0.13
N PRO A 487 14.59 -6.89 0.09
CA PRO A 487 13.49 -5.95 0.31
C PRO A 487 13.48 -5.29 1.69
N ASP A 488 13.99 -5.99 2.70
CA ASP A 488 13.93 -5.56 4.09
C ASP A 488 15.27 -4.98 4.58
N ARG A 489 16.31 -4.96 3.72
CA ARG A 489 17.63 -4.42 4.07
C ARG A 489 17.65 -2.90 3.95
N ALA A 490 18.27 -2.22 4.94
CA ALA A 490 18.65 -0.82 4.80
C ALA A 490 19.92 -0.72 3.94
N PHE A 491 19.96 0.28 3.06
CA PHE A 491 21.09 0.53 2.16
C PHE A 491 21.71 1.90 2.45
N PRO A 492 22.66 2.02 3.41
CA PRO A 492 23.29 3.29 3.74
C PRO A 492 24.04 3.92 2.56
N GLU A 493 24.42 3.11 1.56
CA GLU A 493 25.08 3.56 0.35
C GLU A 493 24.28 4.61 -0.43
N PHE A 494 22.96 4.64 -0.26
CA PHE A 494 22.06 5.58 -0.93
C PHE A 494 21.76 6.86 -0.13
N GLU A 495 22.16 6.94 1.15
CA GLU A 495 21.79 8.07 2.02
C GLU A 495 22.29 9.43 1.53
N THR A 496 23.40 9.46 0.81
CA THR A 496 24.00 10.67 0.25
C THR A 496 23.60 10.97 -1.20
N THR A 497 22.71 10.15 -1.77
CA THR A 497 22.31 10.25 -3.18
C THR A 497 20.90 10.82 -3.32
N SER A 498 20.54 11.22 -4.54
CA SER A 498 19.15 11.59 -4.90
C SER A 498 18.17 10.41 -4.77
N ALA A 499 18.68 9.18 -4.73
CA ALA A 499 17.90 7.98 -4.54
C ALA A 499 17.49 7.72 -3.08
N LYS A 500 17.91 8.53 -2.13
CA LYS A 500 17.49 8.44 -0.71
C LYS A 500 15.97 8.37 -0.55
N GLU A 501 15.28 9.19 -1.30
CA GLU A 501 13.81 9.21 -1.29
C GLU A 501 13.20 8.01 -2.02
N ILE A 502 13.89 7.49 -3.03
CA ILE A 502 13.49 6.28 -3.78
C ILE A 502 13.52 5.06 -2.85
N LEU A 503 14.55 4.93 -2.03
CA LEU A 503 14.64 3.90 -1.01
C LEU A 503 13.69 4.15 0.15
N GLY A 504 13.24 5.38 0.36
CA GLY A 504 12.16 5.71 1.27
C GLY A 504 10.85 4.97 0.97
N VAL A 505 10.76 4.25 -0.13
CA VAL A 505 9.65 3.31 -0.43
C VAL A 505 9.71 2.05 0.48
N ILE A 506 10.81 1.81 1.17
CA ILE A 506 10.86 0.88 2.33
C ILE A 506 10.18 1.52 3.54
N LYS A 507 10.08 2.85 3.61
CA LYS A 507 9.18 3.53 4.53
C LYS A 507 7.73 3.30 4.09
N PRO A 508 6.82 3.10 5.06
CA PRO A 508 5.42 2.96 4.72
C PRO A 508 4.99 4.14 3.85
N TYR A 509 4.28 3.83 2.80
CA TYR A 509 3.72 4.78 1.86
C TYR A 509 2.86 5.78 2.62
N TYR A 510 3.25 7.05 2.66
CA TYR A 510 2.49 8.09 3.35
C TYR A 510 1.44 8.64 2.40
N ILE A 511 0.20 8.40 2.75
CA ILE A 511 -0.92 9.14 2.20
C ILE A 511 -1.21 10.28 3.19
N ASP A 512 -0.90 11.49 2.79
CA ASP A 512 -1.20 12.68 3.59
C ASP A 512 -2.63 13.14 3.24
N TYR A 513 -3.54 12.97 4.19
CA TYR A 513 -4.92 13.40 4.04
C TYR A 513 -5.10 14.78 4.64
N GLY A 514 -5.71 15.68 3.88
CA GLY A 514 -5.98 17.04 4.35
C GLY A 514 -7.14 17.70 3.61
N TRP A 515 -7.70 18.71 4.24
CA TRP A 515 -8.65 19.59 3.58
C TRP A 515 -7.90 20.59 2.72
N GLU A 516 -8.17 20.60 1.43
CA GLU A 516 -7.61 21.55 0.48
C GLU A 516 -8.68 22.55 0.06
N THR A 517 -8.35 23.84 0.13
CA THR A 517 -9.21 24.91 -0.36
C THR A 517 -8.82 25.23 -1.80
N TYR A 518 -9.76 25.15 -2.71
CA TYR A 518 -9.58 25.49 -4.12
C TYR A 518 -10.68 26.46 -4.60
N ILE A 519 -10.42 27.10 -5.71
CA ILE A 519 -11.43 27.93 -6.38
C ILE A 519 -12.13 27.05 -7.42
N ASP A 520 -13.43 26.87 -7.29
CA ASP A 520 -14.22 26.07 -8.22
C ASP A 520 -14.42 26.78 -9.58
N TYR A 521 -15.05 26.07 -10.52
CA TYR A 521 -15.30 26.63 -11.88
C TYR A 521 -16.26 27.84 -11.89
N LYS A 522 -16.94 28.14 -10.77
CA LYS A 522 -17.78 29.33 -10.58
C LYS A 522 -17.02 30.49 -9.95
N GLY A 523 -15.77 30.31 -9.59
CA GLY A 523 -14.93 31.30 -8.89
C GLY A 523 -15.17 31.35 -7.39
N GLU A 524 -15.89 30.38 -6.81
CA GLU A 524 -16.18 30.31 -5.38
C GLU A 524 -15.14 29.45 -4.65
N LYS A 525 -14.80 29.85 -3.41
CA LYS A 525 -13.93 29.05 -2.54
C LYS A 525 -14.69 27.81 -2.07
N SER A 526 -14.22 26.67 -2.46
CA SER A 526 -14.72 25.37 -2.01
C SER A 526 -13.62 24.58 -1.28
N THR A 527 -14.01 23.71 -0.38
CA THR A 527 -13.07 22.82 0.33
C THR A 527 -13.37 21.38 -0.02
N ARG A 528 -12.35 20.63 -0.40
CA ARG A 528 -12.44 19.18 -0.58
C ARG A 528 -11.45 18.50 0.34
N PHE A 529 -11.81 17.29 0.78
CA PHE A 529 -10.86 16.38 1.41
C PHE A 529 -10.04 15.74 0.30
N ASP A 530 -8.76 16.07 0.28
CA ASP A 530 -7.87 15.55 -0.75
C ASP A 530 -6.73 14.76 -0.11
N TYR A 531 -6.16 13.86 -0.87
CA TYR A 531 -4.95 13.16 -0.48
C TYR A 531 -3.79 13.62 -1.35
N ARG A 532 -2.66 13.82 -0.71
CA ARG A 532 -1.40 14.07 -1.40
C ARG A 532 -0.56 12.83 -1.31
N GLU A 533 -0.35 12.20 -2.43
CA GLU A 533 0.71 11.22 -2.53
C GLU A 533 2.04 11.96 -2.45
N LYS A 534 2.76 11.79 -1.36
CA LYS A 534 4.19 12.12 -1.32
C LYS A 534 4.95 10.91 -1.83
N SER A 535 4.87 10.69 -3.12
CA SER A 535 5.70 9.73 -3.82
C SER A 535 6.99 10.44 -4.24
N PRO A 536 8.16 9.85 -4.06
CA PRO A 536 9.39 10.41 -4.60
C PRO A 536 9.32 10.47 -6.11
N ASP A 537 9.94 11.49 -6.73
CA ASP A 537 9.96 11.75 -8.19
C ASP A 537 10.71 10.67 -8.96
N ASN A 538 10.11 9.48 -9.11
CA ASN A 538 10.77 8.35 -9.73
C ASN A 538 9.95 7.67 -10.81
N HIS A 539 10.52 7.58 -12.00
CA HIS A 539 9.89 7.20 -13.24
C HIS A 539 9.10 5.89 -13.24
N LEU A 540 9.52 4.85 -12.55
CA LEU A 540 8.83 3.56 -12.54
C LEU A 540 7.73 3.46 -11.49
N TYR A 541 7.90 4.14 -10.35
CA TYR A 541 6.87 4.22 -9.32
C TYR A 541 5.74 5.18 -9.68
N TYR A 542 6.02 6.22 -10.49
CA TYR A 542 5.05 7.20 -10.94
C TYR A 542 4.07 6.70 -11.94
N ASN A 543 4.44 5.68 -12.66
CA ASN A 543 3.51 5.03 -13.55
C ASN A 543 2.33 4.43 -12.80
N CYS A 544 2.38 4.49 -11.47
CA CYS A 544 1.29 4.11 -10.58
C CYS A 544 0.29 5.24 -10.31
N ASN A 545 0.68 6.51 -10.48
CA ASN A 545 -0.13 7.68 -10.15
C ASN A 545 -1.12 8.12 -11.23
N GLY A 546 -1.28 7.39 -12.26
CA GLY A 546 -2.04 7.93 -13.33
C GLY A 546 -3.45 7.39 -13.46
N GLY A 547 -4.42 8.23 -13.27
CA GLY A 547 -5.73 8.12 -13.86
C GLY A 547 -6.56 6.89 -13.44
N GLU A 548 -7.83 6.92 -13.74
CA GLU A 548 -8.76 5.83 -13.53
C GLU A 548 -8.30 4.56 -14.25
N VAL A 549 -8.19 3.47 -13.51
CA VAL A 549 -8.03 2.15 -14.10
C VAL A 549 -9.42 1.60 -14.38
N ILE A 550 -9.69 1.35 -15.63
CA ILE A 550 -11.03 1.05 -16.11
C ILE A 550 -11.27 -0.44 -16.24
N ASP A 551 -10.23 -1.23 -16.42
CA ASP A 551 -10.35 -2.68 -16.46
C ASP A 551 -9.18 -3.41 -15.78
N SER A 552 -9.42 -4.65 -15.36
CA SER A 552 -8.43 -5.50 -14.69
C SER A 552 -7.23 -5.84 -15.59
N LYS A 553 -7.40 -5.90 -16.90
CA LYS A 553 -6.31 -6.20 -17.85
C LYS A 553 -5.31 -5.06 -17.94
N HIS A 554 -5.81 -3.81 -17.95
CA HIS A 554 -4.95 -2.64 -17.89
C HIS A 554 -4.17 -2.59 -16.58
N PHE A 555 -4.85 -2.83 -15.46
CA PHE A 555 -4.20 -2.89 -14.17
C PHE A 555 -3.17 -4.03 -14.10
N ALA A 556 -3.54 -5.19 -14.61
CA ALA A 556 -2.65 -6.34 -14.69
C ALA A 556 -1.39 -6.04 -15.52
N TYR A 557 -1.51 -5.37 -16.68
CA TYR A 557 -0.34 -4.95 -17.44
C TYR A 557 0.58 -4.03 -16.63
N ARG A 558 0.02 -3.05 -15.90
CA ARG A 558 0.81 -2.15 -15.03
C ARG A 558 1.55 -2.92 -13.95
N LEU A 559 0.90 -3.91 -13.31
CA LEU A 559 1.53 -4.75 -12.30
C LEU A 559 2.75 -5.51 -12.83
N THR A 560 2.76 -5.86 -14.13
CA THR A 560 3.91 -6.56 -14.74
C THR A 560 5.17 -5.70 -14.86
N LEU A 561 5.06 -4.38 -14.66
CA LEU A 561 6.21 -3.47 -14.69
C LEU A 561 6.98 -3.51 -13.35
N THR A 562 6.28 -3.76 -12.24
CA THR A 562 6.85 -3.83 -10.89
C THR A 562 6.20 -4.95 -10.07
N PRO A 563 6.28 -6.22 -10.53
CA PRO A 563 5.53 -7.32 -9.92
C PRO A 563 5.95 -7.64 -8.48
N HIS A 564 7.15 -7.28 -8.07
CA HIS A 564 7.65 -7.45 -6.70
C HIS A 564 7.12 -6.40 -5.72
N TYR A 565 6.48 -5.32 -6.23
CA TYR A 565 5.96 -4.20 -5.44
C TYR A 565 4.57 -3.77 -5.90
N PRO A 566 3.57 -4.69 -5.85
CA PRO A 566 2.19 -4.34 -6.19
C PRO A 566 1.57 -3.34 -5.21
N ASP A 567 2.13 -3.27 -4.01
CA ASP A 567 1.64 -2.48 -2.87
C ASP A 567 1.43 -1.00 -3.19
N ALA A 568 2.40 -0.34 -3.83
CA ALA A 568 2.30 1.06 -4.18
C ALA A 568 1.09 1.33 -5.08
N LEU A 569 0.86 0.44 -6.05
CA LEU A 569 -0.28 0.55 -6.95
C LEU A 569 -1.60 0.27 -6.23
N LEU A 570 -1.64 -0.70 -5.31
CA LEU A 570 -2.82 -1.02 -4.49
C LEU A 570 -3.18 0.12 -3.53
N CYS A 571 -2.18 0.77 -2.93
CA CYS A 571 -2.41 1.89 -2.02
C CYS A 571 -3.11 3.09 -2.69
N THR A 572 -2.91 3.33 -3.99
CA THR A 572 -3.63 4.38 -4.70
C THR A 572 -5.14 4.16 -4.70
N TYR A 573 -5.58 2.90 -4.62
CA TYR A 573 -7.00 2.55 -4.54
C TYR A 573 -7.59 2.75 -3.16
N ILE A 574 -6.82 2.51 -2.09
CA ILE A 574 -7.26 2.85 -0.72
C ILE A 574 -7.55 4.33 -0.62
N ALA A 575 -6.64 5.16 -1.13
CA ALA A 575 -6.79 6.61 -1.12
C ALA A 575 -8.08 7.05 -1.84
N ARG A 576 -8.33 6.50 -3.01
CA ARG A 576 -9.55 6.78 -3.78
C ARG A 576 -10.82 6.34 -3.05
N TRP A 577 -10.81 5.16 -2.44
CA TRP A 577 -11.97 4.66 -1.69
C TRP A 577 -12.34 5.58 -0.53
N VAL A 578 -11.35 6.07 0.22
CA VAL A 578 -11.58 7.00 1.34
C VAL A 578 -12.11 8.36 0.86
N THR A 579 -11.67 8.80 -0.34
CA THR A 579 -12.01 10.13 -0.87
C THR A 579 -13.35 10.15 -1.61
N PHE A 580 -13.68 9.09 -2.34
CA PHE A 580 -14.87 8.99 -3.17
C PHE A 580 -15.82 7.91 -2.62
N ASN A 581 -16.73 8.32 -1.76
CA ASN A 581 -17.75 7.43 -1.15
C ASN A 581 -18.87 7.06 -2.13
N GLU A 582 -18.55 6.87 -3.44
CA GLU A 582 -19.52 6.65 -4.50
C GLU A 582 -19.66 5.17 -4.90
N ALA A 583 -20.85 4.80 -5.36
CA ALA A 583 -21.22 3.44 -5.77
C ALA A 583 -20.32 2.86 -6.89
N ASP A 584 -19.71 3.71 -7.73
CA ASP A 584 -18.76 3.31 -8.78
C ASP A 584 -17.38 2.92 -8.24
N SER A 585 -17.04 3.31 -7.01
CA SER A 585 -15.80 2.92 -6.36
C SER A 585 -15.66 1.41 -6.15
N ILE A 586 -16.78 0.70 -6.13
CA ILE A 586 -16.86 -0.75 -5.88
C ILE A 586 -16.21 -1.56 -7.00
N ARG A 587 -16.52 -1.23 -8.25
CA ARG A 587 -15.91 -1.87 -9.41
C ARG A 587 -14.40 -1.68 -9.39
N ASN A 588 -13.96 -0.50 -8.99
CA ASN A 588 -12.56 -0.17 -8.90
C ASN A 588 -11.81 -0.97 -7.80
N MET A 589 -12.49 -1.43 -6.75
CA MET A 589 -11.85 -2.24 -5.69
C MET A 589 -11.68 -3.71 -6.07
N THR A 590 -12.51 -4.27 -6.94
CA THR A 590 -12.36 -5.67 -7.40
C THR A 590 -11.29 -5.83 -8.47
N LEU A 591 -11.08 -4.83 -9.33
CA LEU A 591 -10.14 -4.90 -10.44
C LEU A 591 -8.69 -5.19 -10.02
N PRO A 592 -8.13 -4.52 -8.98
CA PRO A 592 -6.81 -4.85 -8.48
C PRO A 592 -6.72 -6.26 -7.88
N LEU A 593 -7.76 -6.73 -7.16
CA LEU A 593 -7.81 -8.08 -6.61
C LEU A 593 -7.78 -9.15 -7.72
N GLU A 594 -8.61 -8.97 -8.75
CA GLU A 594 -8.62 -9.85 -9.92
C GLU A 594 -7.22 -9.92 -10.58
N ALA A 595 -6.51 -8.80 -10.65
CA ALA A 595 -5.21 -8.74 -11.29
C ALA A 595 -4.10 -9.42 -10.44
N ILE A 596 -4.06 -9.19 -9.13
CA ILE A 596 -3.07 -9.83 -8.25
C ILE A 596 -3.31 -11.34 -8.13
N LEU A 597 -4.57 -11.78 -8.09
CA LEU A 597 -4.93 -13.18 -8.13
C LEU A 597 -4.52 -13.84 -9.45
N ARG A 598 -4.83 -13.18 -10.58
CA ARG A 598 -4.50 -13.68 -11.92
C ARG A 598 -3.01 -13.96 -12.10
N TYR A 599 -2.16 -13.11 -11.53
CA TYR A 599 -0.70 -13.24 -11.66
C TYR A 599 -0.06 -13.83 -10.41
N ASP A 600 -0.87 -14.18 -9.40
CA ASP A 600 -0.43 -14.69 -8.10
C ASP A 600 0.71 -13.85 -7.53
N LEU A 601 0.50 -12.53 -7.50
CA LEU A 601 1.47 -11.59 -6.96
C LEU A 601 1.36 -11.54 -5.45
N ARG A 602 2.49 -11.53 -4.78
CA ARG A 602 2.54 -11.41 -3.32
C ARG A 602 2.55 -9.95 -2.90
N VAL A 603 1.59 -9.58 -2.05
CA VAL A 603 1.57 -8.27 -1.42
C VAL A 603 2.38 -8.28 -0.13
N ARG A 604 2.86 -7.10 0.26
CA ARG A 604 3.57 -6.85 1.50
C ARG A 604 2.72 -6.00 2.44
N HIS A 605 3.35 -5.29 3.38
CA HIS A 605 2.67 -4.57 4.46
C HIS A 605 1.51 -3.67 4.01
N SER A 606 1.75 -2.78 3.04
CA SER A 606 0.71 -1.85 2.57
C SER A 606 -0.32 -2.51 1.66
N GLY A 607 0.07 -3.55 0.93
CA GLY A 607 -0.85 -4.37 0.17
C GLY A 607 -1.82 -5.15 1.06
N TRP A 608 -1.37 -5.65 2.20
CA TRP A 608 -2.25 -6.27 3.20
C TRP A 608 -3.27 -5.29 3.77
N LEU A 609 -2.92 -4.00 3.89
CA LEU A 609 -3.88 -2.96 4.25
C LEU A 609 -5.01 -2.86 3.21
N TYR A 610 -4.66 -2.93 1.91
CA TYR A 610 -5.65 -2.95 0.83
C TYR A 610 -6.55 -4.19 0.91
N ILE A 611 -5.98 -5.38 1.12
CA ILE A 611 -6.75 -6.63 1.29
C ILE A 611 -7.70 -6.53 2.47
N GLY A 612 -7.22 -6.03 3.62
CA GLY A 612 -8.04 -5.79 4.81
C GLY A 612 -9.19 -4.80 4.55
N ALA A 613 -8.94 -3.72 3.82
CA ALA A 613 -9.98 -2.76 3.43
C ALA A 613 -11.05 -3.43 2.54
N CYS A 614 -10.63 -4.30 1.61
CA CYS A 614 -11.56 -5.05 0.76
C CYS A 614 -12.44 -6.03 1.54
N LEU A 615 -11.93 -6.66 2.61
CA LEU A 615 -12.72 -7.52 3.50
C LEU A 615 -13.81 -6.75 4.27
N LEU A 616 -13.54 -5.47 4.59
CA LEU A 616 -14.50 -4.61 5.31
C LEU A 616 -15.53 -3.96 4.37
N PHE A 617 -15.41 -4.16 3.07
CA PHE A 617 -16.30 -3.54 2.11
C PHE A 617 -17.71 -4.13 2.16
N GLU A 618 -18.75 -3.30 1.99
CA GLU A 618 -20.16 -3.76 2.04
C GLU A 618 -20.48 -4.79 0.95
N LYS A 619 -19.84 -4.68 -0.20
CA LYS A 619 -20.13 -5.51 -1.37
C LYS A 619 -19.39 -6.85 -1.32
N ARG A 620 -20.16 -7.91 -1.45
CA ARG A 620 -19.70 -9.29 -1.41
C ARG A 620 -18.55 -9.61 -2.39
N PRO A 621 -18.55 -9.16 -3.68
CA PRO A 621 -17.48 -9.52 -4.61
C PRO A 621 -16.09 -9.12 -4.14
N SER A 622 -15.91 -7.94 -3.54
CA SER A 622 -14.61 -7.51 -3.00
C SER A 622 -14.16 -8.41 -1.85
N ARG A 623 -15.08 -8.78 -0.96
CA ARG A 623 -14.77 -9.66 0.16
C ARG A 623 -14.41 -11.07 -0.30
N ASP A 624 -15.15 -11.63 -1.27
CA ASP A 624 -14.91 -12.96 -1.79
C ASP A 624 -13.52 -13.05 -2.44
N LEU A 625 -13.14 -12.08 -3.28
CA LEU A 625 -11.81 -12.02 -3.91
C LEU A 625 -10.69 -11.78 -2.88
N ALA A 626 -10.91 -10.92 -1.88
CA ALA A 626 -9.93 -10.71 -0.83
C ALA A 626 -9.73 -11.98 0.01
N TYR A 627 -10.80 -12.69 0.32
CA TYR A 627 -10.72 -13.97 1.00
C TYR A 627 -10.00 -15.04 0.15
N GLU A 628 -10.31 -15.12 -1.14
CA GLU A 628 -9.61 -16.00 -2.08
C GLU A 628 -8.10 -15.71 -2.10
N TYR A 629 -7.73 -14.42 -2.16
CA TYR A 629 -6.33 -14.02 -2.08
C TYR A 629 -5.65 -14.48 -0.78
N ILE A 630 -6.31 -14.31 0.36
CA ILE A 630 -5.78 -14.76 1.65
C ILE A 630 -5.56 -16.27 1.65
N CYS A 631 -6.53 -17.05 1.16
CA CYS A 631 -6.41 -18.50 1.08
C CYS A 631 -5.29 -18.98 0.16
N GLN A 632 -4.94 -18.20 -0.88
CA GLN A 632 -3.81 -18.51 -1.77
C GLN A 632 -2.45 -18.05 -1.19
N ALA A 633 -2.46 -17.02 -0.32
CA ALA A 633 -1.24 -16.41 0.21
C ALA A 633 -0.70 -17.11 1.47
N ILE A 634 -1.58 -17.82 2.20
CA ILE A 634 -1.25 -18.61 3.39
C ILE A 634 -0.95 -20.06 2.97
#